data_a4cc4f184a397aa03d9934fb4ba4979f
#
_entry.id   a4cc4f184a397aa03d9934fb4ba4979f
#
_cell.length_a   1.000
_cell.length_b   1.000
_cell.length_c   1.000
_cell.angle_alpha   90.00
_cell.angle_beta   90.00
_cell.angle_gamma   90.00
#
_symmetry.space_group_name_H-M   'P 1'
#
loop_
_entity.id
_entity.type
_entity.pdbx_description
1 polymer ?
#
loop_
_entity_poly.entity_id
_entity_poly.type
_entity_poly.pdbx_seq_one_letter_code
_entity_poly.pdbx_strand_id
1 'polypeptide(L)'
;MPAPQHFPQLIQQHREPLLRWLQGSPQPLLRRLHDREALSQAEYFALLETAPQANQVIALLEWVSQGAERSRCFLEALRELQEEYGAELQQWLEEKYPEKRRPWPPLQPDNPKPPKSNHTFLRKILRKNTKKYEPTPEPPGGERTGNLNFRKAPSAPLKAVLQRHRASLLLHTQQLCTNTCDVRSCSPLEIRYTPLLLLDHPGPAAPPGHEHLALAARRTRLLPLHAPRRLPLRHLLAPLPTETQAPRRVALSGAAGIGKSVTVQKILHDWALGAAFQGPLCALDFSCQELSLVPSPVTLEGLICAKRPHLQEVLPELLARPGDLLVLVDGLDEFRHPLDGGTARHRPGHPAHVKELVRGLIDGTLLPGAAVVVTSRPCPALSGIPFDRHLLILGFDEDQVEDYFRRFFRDAERAAAVQGYISGHQGLAGLCFIPLYCFILCTALGEFFPARQAADPSPPTTITEVYCCYLTTILGHSWSPEPGAGQLVLRLGHLAYATLLAGKILFTPAELREFGFNPQDLPGTFFNPIFSGEDQQVYCFFHLTVQEFLAALYCVAALDPGAEDLMPCLDLWWEGSAQRDGDPEPSWTSPGESSLLNSTRQLLRGHQSRWDNLQMFARFFMGLLTSRLEGRLKGLAGGFSGDVLGPVADWLGRKLRGDTERRLLSLLHCVAELRQEGVTGRVARELEDVNLFKVTLNPADCAALAYVLGASEPGRVKNLNLSYSNLGMAGLRRIRGLLHRCETLQLRYNSLDKEAAVIEAEVLRSPQCQVKRLLLCGNCLGSEGARRLWEALRENRTLEELYLDITSITDSGLDNMLPCLLANSTLRLLTVVGNRLSEAGQQTLSELSRRKPGLKVISTFESDMGLLQAYLDWVEEIKADPDQMDAVKNADALRCIVSVLRNLDEARASPEAQARIRELRREISALLGEKE
;
A
#
# COMPACT_ATOMS: atom_id res chain seq x y z
N MET A 1 -40.95 -3.02 -32.03
CA MET A 1 -39.78 -3.76 -31.60
C MET A 1 -39.41 -4.76 -32.65
N PRO A 2 -38.20 -4.81 -33.17
CA PRO A 2 -37.77 -5.99 -33.90
C PRO A 2 -37.82 -7.19 -32.96
N ALA A 3 -38.22 -8.35 -33.49
CA ALA A 3 -38.32 -9.60 -32.74
C ALA A 3 -36.97 -9.98 -32.16
N PRO A 4 -36.86 -10.71 -31.01
CA PRO A 4 -35.63 -11.07 -30.35
C PRO A 4 -34.54 -11.68 -31.24
N GLN A 5 -34.93 -12.22 -32.39
CA GLN A 5 -34.04 -12.84 -33.36
C GLN A 5 -33.21 -11.88 -34.19
N HIS A 6 -33.48 -10.55 -34.14
CA HIS A 6 -32.78 -9.53 -34.94
C HIS A 6 -31.57 -8.86 -34.27
N PHE A 7 -31.36 -9.01 -32.97
CA PHE A 7 -30.23 -8.32 -32.27
C PHE A 7 -28.83 -8.76 -32.71
N PRO A 8 -28.55 -10.07 -32.90
CA PRO A 8 -27.26 -10.51 -33.45
C PRO A 8 -26.99 -9.95 -34.84
N GLN A 9 -28.05 -9.89 -35.69
CA GLN A 9 -27.95 -9.35 -37.05
C GLN A 9 -27.68 -7.83 -37.02
N LEU A 10 -28.31 -7.07 -36.13
CA LEU A 10 -28.09 -5.62 -35.96
C LEU A 10 -26.64 -5.33 -35.60
N ILE A 11 -26.08 -6.08 -34.65
CA ILE A 11 -24.70 -5.93 -34.21
C ILE A 11 -23.72 -6.30 -35.33
N GLN A 12 -24.04 -7.32 -36.11
CA GLN A 12 -23.22 -7.77 -37.23
C GLN A 12 -23.23 -6.80 -38.40
N GLN A 13 -24.38 -6.17 -38.67
CA GLN A 13 -24.53 -5.14 -39.73
C GLN A 13 -23.76 -3.86 -39.37
N HIS A 14 -23.65 -3.52 -38.09
CA HIS A 14 -22.97 -2.30 -37.61
C HIS A 14 -21.63 -2.61 -36.94
N ARG A 15 -20.98 -3.72 -37.27
CA ARG A 15 -19.73 -4.16 -36.64
C ARG A 15 -18.60 -3.16 -36.76
N GLU A 16 -18.42 -2.55 -37.95
CA GLU A 16 -17.35 -1.57 -38.20
C GLU A 16 -17.50 -0.27 -37.40
N PRO A 17 -18.68 0.38 -37.35
CA PRO A 17 -18.92 1.50 -36.46
C PRO A 17 -18.71 1.16 -34.97
N LEU A 18 -19.24 0.03 -34.49
CA LEU A 18 -19.09 -0.42 -33.11
C LEU A 18 -17.62 -0.66 -32.74
N LEU A 19 -16.82 -1.24 -33.63
CA LEU A 19 -15.38 -1.38 -33.45
C LEU A 19 -14.73 -0.01 -33.27
N ARG A 20 -15.05 0.97 -34.09
CA ARG A 20 -14.47 2.32 -34.05
C ARG A 20 -14.80 3.03 -32.74
N TRP A 21 -16.05 2.96 -32.28
CA TRP A 21 -16.51 3.66 -31.10
C TRP A 21 -15.98 3.03 -29.79
N LEU A 22 -15.81 1.70 -29.76
CA LEU A 22 -15.45 0.95 -28.54
C LEU A 22 -13.96 0.69 -28.40
N GLN A 23 -13.15 0.81 -29.46
CA GLN A 23 -11.72 0.42 -29.44
C GLN A 23 -10.87 1.29 -28.51
N GLY A 24 -11.32 2.51 -28.19
CA GLY A 24 -10.59 3.43 -27.30
C GLY A 24 -10.63 3.02 -25.83
N SER A 25 -11.72 2.43 -25.35
CA SER A 25 -11.89 2.01 -23.95
C SER A 25 -12.97 0.92 -23.80
N PRO A 26 -12.67 -0.37 -24.08
CA PRO A 26 -13.62 -1.45 -23.95
C PRO A 26 -13.90 -1.89 -22.51
N GLN A 27 -13.06 -1.49 -21.54
CA GLN A 27 -13.09 -1.98 -20.16
C GLN A 27 -14.39 -1.64 -19.40
N PRO A 28 -14.94 -0.42 -19.46
CA PRO A 28 -16.21 -0.12 -18.79
C PRO A 28 -17.34 -1.05 -19.23
N LEU A 29 -17.41 -1.33 -20.54
CA LEU A 29 -18.41 -2.22 -21.11
C LEU A 29 -18.22 -3.69 -20.70
N LEU A 30 -16.98 -4.18 -20.71
CA LEU A 30 -16.66 -5.53 -20.24
C LEU A 30 -17.02 -5.69 -18.77
N ARG A 31 -16.68 -4.72 -17.94
CA ARG A 31 -17.04 -4.71 -16.52
C ARG A 31 -18.56 -4.72 -16.34
N ARG A 32 -19.28 -3.88 -17.07
CA ARG A 32 -20.74 -3.80 -16.96
C ARG A 32 -21.45 -5.07 -17.37
N LEU A 33 -20.95 -5.77 -18.38
CA LEU A 33 -21.46 -7.08 -18.81
C LEU A 33 -21.18 -8.17 -17.79
N HIS A 34 -20.04 -8.10 -17.11
CA HIS A 34 -19.70 -9.01 -16.01
C HIS A 34 -20.56 -8.75 -14.78
N ASP A 35 -20.72 -7.48 -14.36
CA ASP A 35 -21.57 -7.09 -13.21
C ASP A 35 -23.04 -7.51 -13.40
N ARG A 36 -23.47 -7.66 -14.65
CA ARG A 36 -24.81 -8.16 -15.02
C ARG A 36 -24.87 -9.68 -15.21
N GLU A 37 -23.81 -10.40 -14.84
CA GLU A 37 -23.70 -11.86 -15.03
C GLU A 37 -23.86 -12.34 -16.49
N ALA A 38 -23.83 -11.42 -17.46
CA ALA A 38 -23.88 -11.73 -18.87
C ALA A 38 -22.56 -12.37 -19.35
N LEU A 39 -21.43 -11.96 -18.79
CA LEU A 39 -20.12 -12.58 -18.92
C LEU A 39 -19.81 -13.39 -17.66
N SER A 40 -19.48 -14.65 -17.80
CA SER A 40 -18.90 -15.43 -16.70
C SER A 40 -17.51 -14.86 -16.35
N GLN A 41 -17.05 -15.07 -15.12
CA GLN A 41 -15.73 -14.62 -14.65
C GLN A 41 -14.60 -15.11 -15.58
N ALA A 42 -14.69 -16.33 -16.09
CA ALA A 42 -13.71 -16.90 -17.01
C ALA A 42 -13.72 -16.20 -18.40
N GLU A 43 -14.90 -15.88 -18.94
CA GLU A 43 -15.04 -15.14 -20.21
C GLU A 43 -14.58 -13.70 -20.07
N TYR A 44 -14.88 -13.04 -18.94
CA TYR A 44 -14.43 -11.69 -18.62
C TYR A 44 -12.91 -11.58 -18.60
N PHE A 45 -12.22 -12.46 -17.88
CA PHE A 45 -10.75 -12.45 -17.84
C PHE A 45 -10.14 -12.84 -19.19
N ALA A 46 -10.73 -13.78 -19.93
CA ALA A 46 -10.24 -14.12 -21.26
C ALA A 46 -10.31 -12.95 -22.24
N LEU A 47 -11.36 -12.12 -22.15
CA LEU A 47 -11.49 -10.90 -22.95
C LEU A 47 -10.53 -9.81 -22.49
N LEU A 48 -10.32 -9.61 -21.20
CA LEU A 48 -9.34 -8.66 -20.67
C LEU A 48 -7.89 -9.02 -21.04
N GLU A 49 -7.57 -10.31 -21.13
CA GLU A 49 -6.23 -10.79 -21.51
C GLU A 49 -5.94 -10.64 -23.00
N THR A 50 -6.93 -10.29 -23.81
CA THR A 50 -6.76 -10.11 -25.26
C THR A 50 -6.13 -8.74 -25.53
N ALA A 51 -4.87 -8.70 -25.93
CA ALA A 51 -4.19 -7.46 -26.32
C ALA A 51 -3.94 -7.45 -27.85
N PRO A 52 -3.97 -6.29 -28.52
CA PRO A 52 -4.34 -4.94 -28.08
C PRO A 52 -5.86 -4.72 -27.89
N GLN A 53 -6.27 -3.57 -27.36
CA GLN A 53 -7.69 -3.25 -27.06
C GLN A 53 -8.65 -3.45 -28.25
N ALA A 54 -8.20 -3.19 -29.46
CA ALA A 54 -8.98 -3.46 -30.68
C ALA A 54 -9.37 -4.94 -30.79
N ASN A 55 -8.49 -5.86 -30.41
CA ASN A 55 -8.78 -7.29 -30.43
C ASN A 55 -9.76 -7.70 -29.31
N GLN A 56 -9.77 -6.99 -28.18
CA GLN A 56 -10.76 -7.17 -27.11
C GLN A 56 -12.17 -6.88 -27.64
N VAL A 57 -12.33 -5.78 -28.36
CA VAL A 57 -13.63 -5.40 -28.96
C VAL A 57 -14.04 -6.40 -30.03
N ILE A 58 -13.12 -6.87 -30.87
CA ILE A 58 -13.40 -7.90 -31.88
C ILE A 58 -13.90 -9.18 -31.22
N ALA A 59 -13.19 -9.67 -30.20
CA ALA A 59 -13.56 -10.87 -29.47
C ALA A 59 -14.90 -10.71 -28.71
N LEU A 60 -15.14 -9.52 -28.14
CA LEU A 60 -16.41 -9.18 -27.51
C LEU A 60 -17.57 -9.20 -28.51
N LEU A 61 -17.45 -8.58 -29.68
CA LEU A 61 -18.49 -8.56 -30.70
C LEU A 61 -18.75 -9.96 -31.29
N GLU A 62 -17.73 -10.81 -31.38
CA GLU A 62 -17.90 -12.21 -31.75
C GLU A 62 -18.63 -12.99 -30.67
N TRP A 63 -18.33 -12.81 -29.40
CA TRP A 63 -19.04 -13.40 -28.28
C TRP A 63 -20.51 -12.98 -28.23
N VAL A 64 -20.78 -11.67 -28.43
CA VAL A 64 -22.13 -11.09 -28.45
C VAL A 64 -22.98 -11.64 -29.59
N SER A 65 -22.39 -11.83 -30.76
CA SER A 65 -23.13 -12.31 -31.95
C SER A 65 -23.63 -13.79 -31.90
N GLN A 66 -23.20 -14.54 -30.87
CA GLN A 66 -23.55 -15.95 -30.70
C GLN A 66 -24.95 -16.23 -30.12
N GLY A 67 -25.65 -15.20 -29.64
CA GLY A 67 -26.98 -15.38 -29.06
C GLY A 67 -27.78 -14.12 -28.92
N ALA A 68 -29.11 -14.22 -29.07
CA ALA A 68 -30.00 -13.05 -28.96
C ALA A 68 -30.00 -12.45 -27.56
N GLU A 69 -29.85 -13.26 -26.52
CA GLU A 69 -29.76 -12.81 -25.12
C GLU A 69 -28.48 -12.02 -24.87
N ARG A 70 -27.32 -12.53 -25.31
CA ARG A 70 -26.02 -11.86 -25.22
C ARG A 70 -26.01 -10.53 -25.94
N SER A 71 -26.61 -10.50 -27.14
CA SER A 71 -26.76 -9.28 -27.96
C SER A 71 -27.64 -8.25 -27.26
N ARG A 72 -28.70 -8.69 -26.59
CA ARG A 72 -29.57 -7.80 -25.82
C ARG A 72 -28.85 -7.19 -24.62
N CYS A 73 -28.20 -8.03 -23.78
CA CYS A 73 -27.43 -7.56 -22.63
C CYS A 73 -26.33 -6.57 -23.03
N PHE A 74 -25.68 -6.80 -24.17
CA PHE A 74 -24.66 -5.91 -24.71
C PHE A 74 -25.26 -4.54 -25.10
N LEU A 75 -26.40 -4.50 -25.82
CA LEU A 75 -27.06 -3.26 -26.21
C LEU A 75 -27.59 -2.48 -25.01
N GLU A 76 -28.08 -3.18 -23.98
CA GLU A 76 -28.50 -2.57 -22.71
C GLU A 76 -27.31 -1.99 -21.93
N ALA A 77 -26.19 -2.71 -21.85
CA ALA A 77 -24.97 -2.23 -21.20
C ALA A 77 -24.36 -1.02 -21.94
N LEU A 78 -24.33 -1.05 -23.28
CA LEU A 78 -23.92 0.09 -24.11
C LEU A 78 -24.79 1.33 -23.86
N ARG A 79 -26.07 1.12 -23.68
CA ARG A 79 -26.99 2.22 -23.44
C ARG A 79 -26.78 2.87 -22.07
N GLU A 80 -26.44 2.11 -21.05
CA GLU A 80 -26.12 2.64 -19.74
C GLU A 80 -24.81 3.45 -19.73
N LEU A 81 -23.88 3.07 -20.61
CA LEU A 81 -22.56 3.68 -20.74
C LEU A 81 -22.47 4.65 -21.94
N GLN A 82 -23.61 5.00 -22.56
CA GLN A 82 -23.61 5.78 -23.81
C GLN A 82 -22.88 7.13 -23.69
N GLU A 83 -22.90 7.76 -22.51
CA GLU A 83 -22.21 9.03 -22.25
C GLU A 83 -20.68 8.90 -22.29
N GLU A 84 -20.15 7.68 -22.06
CA GLU A 84 -18.70 7.43 -22.06
C GLU A 84 -18.12 7.24 -23.48
N TYR A 85 -18.97 6.95 -24.50
CA TYR A 85 -18.52 6.56 -25.84
C TYR A 85 -18.80 7.60 -26.96
N GLY A 86 -19.29 8.76 -26.60
CA GLY A 86 -19.45 9.90 -27.52
C GLY A 86 -20.79 9.95 -28.28
N ALA A 87 -21.04 11.12 -28.89
CA ALA A 87 -22.35 11.48 -29.47
C ALA A 87 -22.81 10.59 -30.63
N GLU A 88 -21.90 10.04 -31.44
CA GLU A 88 -22.23 9.18 -32.57
C GLU A 88 -22.85 7.86 -32.12
N LEU A 89 -22.32 7.23 -31.06
CA LEU A 89 -22.89 6.02 -30.46
C LEU A 89 -24.25 6.30 -29.81
N GLN A 90 -24.38 7.45 -29.14
CA GLN A 90 -25.66 7.87 -28.54
C GLN A 90 -26.75 7.99 -29.59
N GLN A 91 -26.47 8.70 -30.69
CA GLN A 91 -27.41 8.87 -31.80
C GLN A 91 -27.78 7.52 -32.43
N TRP A 92 -26.79 6.61 -32.61
CA TRP A 92 -27.01 5.28 -33.15
C TRP A 92 -27.92 4.43 -32.25
N LEU A 93 -27.71 4.51 -30.92
CA LEU A 93 -28.55 3.79 -29.94
C LEU A 93 -29.99 4.32 -29.92
N GLU A 94 -30.18 5.64 -30.02
CA GLU A 94 -31.51 6.24 -30.11
C GLU A 94 -32.27 5.81 -31.38
N GLU A 95 -31.59 5.73 -32.52
CA GLU A 95 -32.18 5.33 -33.78
C GLU A 95 -32.48 3.84 -33.88
N LYS A 96 -31.57 2.98 -33.47
CA LYS A 96 -31.61 1.54 -33.68
C LYS A 96 -32.11 0.75 -32.48
N TYR A 97 -32.03 1.31 -31.26
CA TYR A 97 -32.47 0.67 -30.01
C TYR A 97 -33.24 1.68 -29.13
N PRO A 98 -34.41 2.20 -29.56
CA PRO A 98 -35.19 3.21 -28.83
C PRO A 98 -35.83 2.67 -27.55
N GLU A 99 -35.97 3.51 -26.52
CA GLU A 99 -36.42 3.14 -25.18
C GLU A 99 -37.88 2.63 -25.10
N LYS A 100 -38.08 1.45 -24.45
CA LYS A 100 -39.32 1.15 -23.72
C LYS A 100 -38.95 0.61 -22.34
N ARG A 101 -39.24 1.39 -21.30
CA ARG A 101 -39.04 1.06 -19.90
C ARG A 101 -39.82 -0.20 -19.52
N ARG A 102 -39.14 -1.27 -19.13
CA ARG A 102 -39.62 -2.26 -18.16
C ARG A 102 -38.45 -2.65 -17.26
N PRO A 103 -38.64 -2.65 -15.92
CA PRO A 103 -37.59 -3.13 -15.01
C PRO A 103 -37.44 -4.64 -15.18
N TRP A 104 -36.20 -5.09 -15.01
CA TRP A 104 -35.74 -6.47 -15.04
C TRP A 104 -36.50 -7.34 -14.02
N PRO A 105 -37.07 -8.52 -14.38
CA PRO A 105 -37.46 -9.51 -13.40
C PRO A 105 -36.21 -10.24 -12.88
N PRO A 106 -36.10 -10.56 -11.57
CA PRO A 106 -35.02 -11.38 -11.05
C PRO A 106 -35.04 -12.75 -11.69
N LEU A 107 -33.87 -13.24 -12.09
CA LEU A 107 -33.67 -14.59 -12.64
C LEU A 107 -34.15 -15.63 -11.63
N GLN A 108 -35.12 -16.44 -12.01
CA GLN A 108 -35.44 -17.67 -11.27
C GLN A 108 -34.38 -18.73 -11.58
N PRO A 109 -33.94 -19.50 -10.58
CA PRO A 109 -32.94 -20.53 -10.79
C PRO A 109 -33.61 -21.78 -11.41
N ASP A 110 -33.67 -21.84 -12.72
CA ASP A 110 -33.94 -23.09 -13.42
C ASP A 110 -32.60 -23.79 -13.65
N ASN A 111 -32.53 -24.95 -13.04
CA ASN A 111 -31.43 -25.88 -13.02
C ASN A 111 -31.32 -26.64 -14.37
N PRO A 112 -30.42 -26.29 -15.28
CA PRO A 112 -29.92 -27.21 -16.27
C PRO A 112 -28.43 -27.51 -16.02
N LYS A 113 -28.13 -28.81 -16.12
CA LYS A 113 -26.78 -29.39 -16.08
C LYS A 113 -25.77 -28.52 -16.84
N PRO A 114 -24.54 -28.28 -16.28
CA PRO A 114 -23.58 -27.41 -16.90
C PRO A 114 -23.20 -27.91 -18.31
N PRO A 115 -23.24 -27.05 -19.33
CA PRO A 115 -22.71 -27.41 -20.65
C PRO A 115 -21.19 -27.50 -20.52
N LYS A 116 -20.61 -28.51 -21.13
CA LYS A 116 -19.17 -28.78 -21.19
C LYS A 116 -18.42 -27.50 -21.60
N SER A 117 -17.44 -27.11 -20.80
CA SER A 117 -16.65 -25.91 -20.87
C SER A 117 -16.31 -25.39 -22.28
N ASN A 118 -16.79 -24.18 -22.59
CA ASN A 118 -16.49 -23.43 -23.82
C ASN A 118 -15.05 -22.87 -23.90
N HIS A 119 -14.14 -23.30 -23.02
CA HIS A 119 -12.71 -22.95 -23.08
C HIS A 119 -12.04 -23.26 -24.43
N THR A 120 -12.58 -24.23 -25.15
CA THR A 120 -12.06 -24.63 -26.48
C THR A 120 -12.43 -23.63 -27.58
N PHE A 121 -13.50 -22.87 -27.39
CA PHE A 121 -13.99 -21.92 -28.41
C PHE A 121 -13.20 -20.59 -28.39
N LEU A 122 -13.02 -19.97 -27.24
CA LEU A 122 -12.20 -18.76 -27.12
C LEU A 122 -10.74 -19.03 -27.51
N ARG A 123 -10.18 -20.19 -27.14
CA ARG A 123 -8.86 -20.61 -27.62
C ARG A 123 -8.82 -20.81 -29.16
N LYS A 124 -9.91 -21.22 -29.82
CA LYS A 124 -9.97 -21.30 -31.27
C LYS A 124 -10.03 -19.94 -31.96
N ILE A 125 -10.75 -18.97 -31.38
CA ILE A 125 -10.78 -17.56 -31.85
C ILE A 125 -9.40 -16.92 -31.72
N LEU A 126 -8.75 -17.08 -30.58
CA LEU A 126 -7.42 -16.56 -30.32
C LEU A 126 -6.35 -17.18 -31.25
N ARG A 127 -6.45 -18.48 -31.58
CA ARG A 127 -5.55 -19.14 -32.54
C ARG A 127 -5.78 -18.76 -34.01
N LYS A 128 -7.01 -18.38 -34.40
CA LYS A 128 -7.28 -17.93 -35.77
C LYS A 128 -6.70 -16.54 -36.06
N ASN A 129 -6.72 -15.65 -35.09
CA ASN A 129 -6.24 -14.26 -35.26
C ASN A 129 -4.71 -14.15 -35.22
N THR A 130 -3.99 -15.09 -34.59
CA THR A 130 -2.50 -15.12 -34.60
C THR A 130 -1.92 -15.67 -35.90
N LYS A 131 -2.70 -16.29 -36.81
CA LYS A 131 -2.20 -16.82 -38.08
C LYS A 131 -2.21 -15.83 -39.26
N LYS A 132 -2.63 -14.57 -39.08
CA LYS A 132 -2.73 -13.58 -40.15
C LYS A 132 -1.56 -12.57 -40.26
N TYR A 133 -0.51 -12.77 -39.49
CA TYR A 133 0.73 -12.02 -39.64
C TYR A 133 1.89 -13.00 -39.88
N GLU A 134 2.06 -13.46 -41.09
CA GLU A 134 3.34 -13.97 -41.58
C GLU A 134 4.20 -12.76 -42.02
N PRO A 135 5.46 -12.66 -41.56
CA PRO A 135 6.37 -11.61 -42.03
C PRO A 135 6.74 -11.90 -43.49
N THR A 136 6.70 -10.86 -44.31
CA THR A 136 7.24 -10.86 -45.67
C THR A 136 8.72 -11.23 -45.65
N PRO A 137 9.22 -12.04 -46.63
CA PRO A 137 10.60 -12.46 -46.67
C PRO A 137 11.52 -11.28 -46.99
N GLU A 138 12.58 -11.14 -46.19
CA GLU A 138 13.72 -10.26 -46.46
C GLU A 138 14.50 -10.69 -47.71
N PRO A 139 15.13 -9.75 -48.44
CA PRO A 139 15.98 -10.07 -49.58
C PRO A 139 17.35 -10.69 -49.16
N PRO A 140 17.95 -11.53 -49.95
CA PRO A 140 19.19 -12.25 -49.59
C PRO A 140 20.42 -11.37 -49.79
N GLY A 141 21.27 -11.33 -48.78
CA GLY A 141 22.62 -10.81 -48.97
C GLY A 141 23.26 -10.30 -47.65
N GLY A 142 24.19 -11.11 -47.10
CA GLY A 142 25.13 -10.66 -46.10
C GLY A 142 25.48 -11.73 -45.05
N GLU A 143 26.47 -12.55 -45.39
CA GLU A 143 27.15 -13.47 -44.47
C GLU A 143 27.62 -12.73 -43.21
N ARG A 144 26.99 -13.05 -42.04
CA ARG A 144 27.61 -12.90 -40.75
C ARG A 144 27.53 -14.23 -40.03
N THR A 145 28.63 -14.91 -39.97
CA THR A 145 28.92 -16.05 -39.12
C THR A 145 28.81 -15.66 -37.67
N GLY A 146 27.63 -15.91 -37.08
CA GLY A 146 27.36 -15.83 -35.64
C GLY A 146 26.86 -17.19 -35.17
N ASN A 147 27.65 -17.90 -34.36
CA ASN A 147 27.35 -19.19 -33.75
C ASN A 147 25.91 -19.23 -33.15
N LEU A 148 24.97 -19.80 -33.89
CA LEU A 148 23.74 -20.31 -33.37
C LEU A 148 24.05 -21.59 -32.57
N ASN A 149 24.30 -21.42 -31.27
CA ASN A 149 24.34 -22.55 -30.35
C ASN A 149 22.94 -23.18 -30.30
N PHE A 150 22.74 -24.25 -31.08
CA PHE A 150 21.63 -25.18 -30.92
C PHE A 150 21.63 -25.69 -29.47
N ARG A 151 20.70 -25.24 -28.63
CA ARG A 151 20.53 -25.77 -27.29
C ARG A 151 20.26 -27.27 -27.40
N LYS A 152 21.21 -28.09 -26.95
CA LYS A 152 21.09 -29.55 -26.94
C LYS A 152 19.88 -29.96 -26.12
N ALA A 153 19.00 -30.81 -26.63
CA ALA A 153 17.80 -31.26 -25.86
C ALA A 153 18.22 -31.89 -24.52
N PRO A 154 17.44 -31.73 -23.43
CA PRO A 154 17.75 -32.35 -22.15
C PRO A 154 17.81 -33.87 -22.28
N SER A 155 18.77 -34.52 -21.56
CA SER A 155 18.94 -35.97 -21.55
C SER A 155 17.68 -36.68 -20.97
N ALA A 156 17.50 -37.95 -21.27
CA ALA A 156 16.38 -38.75 -20.72
C ALA A 156 16.45 -38.84 -19.17
N PRO A 157 17.62 -39.06 -18.54
CA PRO A 157 17.75 -39.01 -17.10
C PRO A 157 17.38 -37.64 -16.51
N LEU A 158 17.81 -36.54 -17.11
CA LEU A 158 17.48 -35.20 -16.65
C LEU A 158 15.97 -34.96 -16.67
N LYS A 159 15.26 -35.36 -17.74
CA LYS A 159 13.79 -35.23 -17.82
C LYS A 159 13.09 -35.99 -16.70
N ALA A 160 13.49 -37.22 -16.39
CA ALA A 160 12.90 -38.04 -15.34
C ALA A 160 13.15 -37.44 -13.94
N VAL A 161 14.35 -36.94 -13.68
CA VAL A 161 14.70 -36.28 -12.41
C VAL A 161 13.93 -34.96 -12.26
N LEU A 162 13.77 -34.16 -13.33
CA LEU A 162 12.99 -32.92 -13.30
C LEU A 162 11.52 -33.18 -13.05
N GLN A 163 10.94 -34.29 -13.55
CA GLN A 163 9.56 -34.67 -13.21
C GLN A 163 9.44 -34.98 -11.70
N ARG A 164 10.40 -35.73 -11.12
CA ARG A 164 10.44 -35.99 -9.67
C ARG A 164 10.61 -34.68 -8.87
N HIS A 165 11.44 -33.76 -9.36
CA HIS A 165 11.64 -32.46 -8.74
C HIS A 165 10.36 -31.62 -8.75
N ARG A 166 9.61 -31.57 -9.87
CA ARG A 166 8.32 -30.90 -9.94
C ARG A 166 7.31 -31.50 -8.94
N ALA A 167 7.22 -32.82 -8.87
CA ALA A 167 6.34 -33.50 -7.92
C ALA A 167 6.72 -33.20 -6.47
N SER A 168 8.02 -33.20 -6.15
CA SER A 168 8.53 -32.82 -4.82
C SER A 168 8.18 -31.37 -4.47
N LEU A 169 8.37 -30.43 -5.40
CA LEU A 169 8.01 -29.02 -5.18
C LEU A 169 6.49 -28.83 -4.98
N LEU A 170 5.66 -29.52 -5.74
CA LEU A 170 4.21 -29.48 -5.57
C LEU A 170 3.81 -29.92 -4.16
N LEU A 171 4.36 -31.02 -3.65
CA LEU A 171 4.09 -31.49 -2.29
C LEU A 171 4.48 -30.44 -1.22
N HIS A 172 5.61 -29.76 -1.40
CA HIS A 172 6.08 -28.73 -0.46
C HIS A 172 5.31 -27.40 -0.56
N THR A 173 4.79 -27.07 -1.74
CA THR A 173 4.17 -25.77 -1.98
C THR A 173 2.63 -25.81 -2.01
N GLN A 174 2.02 -26.99 -2.00
CA GLN A 174 0.56 -27.13 -2.11
C GLN A 174 -0.22 -26.57 -0.91
N GLN A 175 0.41 -26.42 0.23
CA GLN A 175 -0.25 -25.94 1.45
C GLN A 175 0.36 -24.62 1.90
N LEU A 176 -0.49 -23.67 2.24
CA LEU A 176 -0.12 -22.48 3.00
C LEU A 176 -0.16 -22.89 4.49
N CYS A 177 1.01 -23.13 5.05
CA CYS A 177 1.15 -23.31 6.49
C CYS A 177 1.05 -21.94 7.16
N THR A 178 -0.13 -21.62 7.69
CA THR A 178 -0.23 -20.58 8.69
C THR A 178 0.19 -21.20 10.01
N ASN A 179 1.12 -20.57 10.72
CA ASN A 179 1.71 -21.07 11.97
C ASN A 179 0.72 -21.07 13.17
N THR A 180 -0.50 -21.49 12.96
CA THR A 180 -1.44 -21.82 14.02
C THR A 180 -1.30 -23.31 14.31
N CYS A 181 -1.12 -23.67 15.57
CA CYS A 181 -0.82 -25.03 16.05
C CYS A 181 -1.82 -26.12 15.69
N ASP A 182 -2.85 -25.81 14.96
CA ASP A 182 -3.79 -26.79 14.48
C ASP A 182 -3.35 -27.26 13.08
N VAL A 183 -2.90 -28.52 12.99
CA VAL A 183 -2.65 -29.20 11.70
C VAL A 183 -3.87 -29.12 10.76
N ARG A 184 -5.06 -28.82 11.33
CA ARG A 184 -6.30 -28.57 10.59
C ARG A 184 -6.35 -27.19 9.91
N SER A 185 -5.44 -26.25 10.20
CA SER A 185 -5.40 -24.91 9.59
C SER A 185 -4.56 -24.80 8.33
N CYS A 186 -3.86 -25.87 7.93
CA CYS A 186 -3.21 -25.93 6.62
C CYS A 186 -4.26 -25.92 5.52
N SER A 187 -4.29 -24.89 4.74
CA SER A 187 -5.21 -24.73 3.61
C SER A 187 -4.46 -24.81 2.29
N PRO A 188 -5.07 -25.44 1.25
CA PRO A 188 -4.46 -25.45 -0.08
C PRO A 188 -4.09 -24.04 -0.53
N LEU A 189 -2.87 -23.86 -1.05
CA LEU A 189 -2.37 -22.58 -1.55
C LEU A 189 -3.33 -21.97 -2.59
N GLU A 190 -3.85 -22.77 -3.50
CA GLU A 190 -4.77 -22.34 -4.55
C GLU A 190 -6.07 -21.73 -4.00
N ILE A 191 -6.56 -22.24 -2.86
CA ILE A 191 -7.80 -21.75 -2.23
C ILE A 191 -7.55 -20.46 -1.45
N ARG A 192 -6.38 -20.36 -0.76
CA ARG A 192 -6.07 -19.25 0.17
C ARG A 192 -5.30 -18.10 -0.48
N TYR A 193 -4.60 -18.36 -1.58
CA TYR A 193 -3.76 -17.35 -2.21
C TYR A 193 -4.59 -16.24 -2.84
N THR A 194 -4.39 -15.02 -2.37
CA THR A 194 -4.88 -13.80 -3.00
C THR A 194 -3.70 -13.10 -3.67
N PRO A 195 -3.79 -12.74 -4.97
CA PRO A 195 -2.72 -12.05 -5.67
C PRO A 195 -2.32 -10.76 -4.98
N LEU A 196 -1.03 -10.44 -4.95
CA LEU A 196 -0.50 -9.21 -4.39
C LEU A 196 -0.37 -8.13 -5.47
N LEU A 197 -0.49 -6.89 -5.07
CA LEU A 197 -0.25 -5.74 -5.90
C LEU A 197 1.26 -5.52 -6.06
N LEU A 198 1.78 -5.72 -7.28
CA LEU A 198 3.17 -5.49 -7.65
C LEU A 198 3.26 -4.23 -8.51
N LEU A 199 4.16 -3.33 -8.16
CA LEU A 199 4.42 -2.10 -8.89
C LEU A 199 5.85 -2.08 -9.41
N ASP A 200 6.04 -1.82 -10.70
CA ASP A 200 7.36 -1.55 -11.28
C ASP A 200 7.81 -0.15 -10.84
N HIS A 201 8.85 -0.12 -10.01
CA HIS A 201 9.34 1.11 -9.39
C HIS A 201 10.87 1.10 -9.27
N PRO A 202 11.57 2.15 -9.72
CA PRO A 202 13.01 2.24 -9.57
C PRO A 202 13.40 2.27 -8.10
N GLY A 203 14.19 1.29 -7.71
CA GLY A 203 14.86 1.04 -6.44
C GLY A 203 14.37 1.69 -5.13
N PRO A 204 14.48 1.00 -4.02
CA PRO A 204 13.95 1.52 -2.76
C PRO A 204 14.93 2.49 -2.10
N ALA A 205 14.49 3.72 -1.82
CA ALA A 205 15.01 4.43 -0.67
C ALA A 205 14.41 3.78 0.60
N ALA A 206 15.25 3.42 1.57
CA ALA A 206 14.77 2.91 2.85
C ALA A 206 13.90 3.99 3.52
N PRO A 207 12.61 3.76 3.78
CA PRO A 207 11.78 4.76 4.39
C PRO A 207 12.20 4.97 5.86
N PRO A 208 12.28 6.19 6.35
CA PRO A 208 12.50 6.46 7.77
C PRO A 208 11.24 6.07 8.58
N GLY A 209 11.43 5.46 9.75
CA GLY A 209 10.35 5.11 10.67
C GLY A 209 9.90 3.66 10.58
N HIS A 210 8.78 3.33 11.26
CA HIS A 210 8.24 1.98 11.29
C HIS A 210 7.79 1.53 9.90
N GLU A 211 8.27 0.39 9.46
CA GLU A 211 8.18 -0.15 8.09
C GLU A 211 6.74 -0.16 7.53
N HIS A 212 5.76 -0.63 8.31
CA HIS A 212 4.35 -0.71 7.88
C HIS A 212 3.71 0.66 7.71
N LEU A 213 4.02 1.61 8.58
CA LEU A 213 3.48 2.96 8.54
C LEU A 213 4.08 3.75 7.38
N ALA A 214 5.38 3.60 7.15
CA ALA A 214 6.07 4.17 6.01
C ALA A 214 5.56 3.60 4.68
N LEU A 215 5.30 2.29 4.62
CA LEU A 215 4.69 1.66 3.45
C LEU A 215 3.25 2.13 3.23
N ALA A 216 2.44 2.30 4.29
CA ALA A 216 1.09 2.83 4.18
C ALA A 216 1.07 4.24 3.56
N ALA A 217 1.95 5.13 4.03
CA ALA A 217 2.11 6.48 3.47
C ALA A 217 2.58 6.43 2.01
N ARG A 218 3.58 5.60 1.70
CA ARG A 218 4.09 5.44 0.33
C ARG A 218 3.03 4.87 -0.61
N ARG A 219 2.26 3.88 -0.17
CA ARG A 219 1.14 3.30 -0.91
C ARG A 219 0.08 4.35 -1.27
N THR A 220 -0.35 5.17 -0.32
CA THR A 220 -1.31 6.25 -0.54
C THR A 220 -0.84 7.22 -1.63
N ARG A 221 0.47 7.46 -1.73
CA ARG A 221 1.09 8.31 -2.74
C ARG A 221 1.16 7.64 -4.12
N LEU A 222 1.55 6.37 -4.18
CA LEU A 222 1.85 5.67 -5.44
C LEU A 222 0.61 5.12 -6.16
N LEU A 223 -0.41 4.64 -5.43
CA LEU A 223 -1.56 3.99 -6.05
C LEU A 223 -2.33 4.84 -7.07
N PRO A 224 -2.59 6.14 -6.82
CA PRO A 224 -3.29 6.98 -7.80
C PRO A 224 -2.49 7.22 -9.08
N LEU A 225 -1.14 7.17 -8.99
CA LEU A 225 -0.23 7.59 -10.05
C LEU A 225 0.14 6.47 -11.02
N HIS A 226 0.15 5.22 -10.54
CA HIS A 226 0.76 4.10 -11.24
C HIS A 226 -0.20 2.96 -11.58
N ALA A 227 -1.51 3.23 -11.71
CA ALA A 227 -2.48 2.21 -12.16
C ALA A 227 -2.03 1.45 -13.43
N PRO A 228 -1.41 2.09 -14.45
CA PRO A 228 -0.92 1.40 -15.65
C PRO A 228 0.33 0.54 -15.44
N ARG A 229 1.09 0.73 -14.35
CA ARG A 229 2.35 0.01 -14.07
C ARG A 229 2.17 -1.20 -13.15
N ARG A 230 0.94 -1.61 -12.87
CA ARG A 230 0.64 -2.82 -12.11
C ARG A 230 1.05 -4.06 -12.92
N LEU A 231 1.89 -4.92 -12.33
CA LEU A 231 2.40 -6.12 -12.99
C LEU A 231 1.79 -7.38 -12.37
N PRO A 232 1.07 -8.21 -13.12
CA PRO A 232 0.67 -9.53 -12.64
C PRO A 232 1.89 -10.43 -12.38
N LEU A 233 1.87 -11.22 -11.30
CA LEU A 233 2.98 -12.07 -10.90
C LEU A 233 3.51 -12.97 -12.04
N ARG A 234 2.62 -13.52 -12.86
CA ARG A 234 2.98 -14.38 -14.02
C ARG A 234 3.85 -13.68 -15.08
N HIS A 235 3.87 -12.34 -15.10
CA HIS A 235 4.66 -11.53 -16.03
C HIS A 235 5.98 -11.03 -15.43
N LEU A 236 6.34 -11.53 -14.25
CA LEU A 236 7.55 -11.14 -13.52
C LEU A 236 8.82 -11.18 -14.39
N LEU A 237 8.97 -12.23 -15.19
CA LEU A 237 10.10 -12.49 -16.09
C LEU A 237 9.75 -12.24 -17.58
N ALA A 238 8.59 -11.69 -17.88
CA ALA A 238 8.20 -11.33 -19.24
C ALA A 238 8.66 -9.89 -19.58
N PRO A 239 9.07 -9.60 -20.83
CA PRO A 239 9.42 -8.25 -21.22
C PRO A 239 8.17 -7.36 -21.22
N LEU A 240 8.30 -6.13 -20.74
CA LEU A 240 7.28 -5.10 -20.85
C LEU A 240 7.29 -4.49 -22.28
N PRO A 241 6.20 -3.82 -22.70
CA PRO A 241 6.14 -3.22 -24.06
C PRO A 241 7.27 -2.23 -24.36
N THR A 242 7.89 -1.64 -23.33
CA THR A 242 9.00 -0.71 -23.43
C THR A 242 10.39 -1.40 -23.38
N GLU A 243 10.43 -2.69 -23.10
CA GLU A 243 11.68 -3.45 -22.93
C GLU A 243 11.98 -4.30 -24.17
N THR A 244 13.21 -4.28 -24.62
CA THR A 244 13.68 -5.07 -25.78
C THR A 244 14.07 -6.51 -25.41
N GLN A 245 14.32 -6.77 -24.12
CA GLN A 245 14.74 -8.09 -23.61
C GLN A 245 13.99 -8.44 -22.32
N ALA A 246 13.77 -9.73 -22.10
CA ALA A 246 13.19 -10.23 -20.86
C ALA A 246 14.15 -10.03 -19.68
N PRO A 247 13.69 -9.51 -18.53
CA PRO A 247 14.52 -9.34 -17.35
C PRO A 247 14.98 -10.70 -16.82
N ARG A 248 16.25 -10.76 -16.44
CA ARG A 248 16.88 -11.96 -15.86
C ARG A 248 17.01 -11.84 -14.34
N ARG A 249 17.27 -10.64 -13.83
CA ARG A 249 17.48 -10.38 -12.41
C ARG A 249 16.39 -9.44 -11.93
N VAL A 250 15.55 -9.93 -11.04
CA VAL A 250 14.39 -9.19 -10.53
C VAL A 250 14.47 -9.09 -9.02
N ALA A 251 14.40 -7.87 -8.49
CA ALA A 251 14.24 -7.60 -7.07
C ALA A 251 12.76 -7.38 -6.71
N LEU A 252 12.27 -8.13 -5.73
CA LEU A 252 10.95 -7.98 -5.13
C LEU A 252 11.10 -7.37 -3.73
N SER A 253 10.84 -6.08 -3.59
CA SER A 253 10.94 -5.37 -2.32
C SER A 253 9.58 -5.26 -1.64
N GLY A 254 9.53 -5.44 -0.31
CA GLY A 254 8.28 -5.29 0.44
C GLY A 254 8.47 -5.44 1.94
N ALA A 255 7.56 -4.83 2.71
CA ALA A 255 7.56 -4.83 4.16
C ALA A 255 7.45 -6.24 4.77
N ALA A 256 7.71 -6.36 6.06
CA ALA A 256 7.46 -7.60 6.81
C ALA A 256 5.97 -7.98 6.73
N GLY A 257 5.65 -9.28 6.61
CA GLY A 257 4.26 -9.77 6.53
C GLY A 257 3.47 -9.40 5.28
N ILE A 258 4.10 -8.73 4.29
CA ILE A 258 3.45 -8.33 3.03
C ILE A 258 3.27 -9.51 2.04
N GLY A 259 3.83 -10.68 2.34
CA GLY A 259 3.68 -11.88 1.53
C GLY A 259 4.84 -12.22 0.61
N LYS A 260 6.08 -11.74 0.86
CA LYS A 260 7.28 -12.06 0.06
C LYS A 260 7.50 -13.57 -0.10
N SER A 261 7.61 -14.30 0.99
CA SER A 261 7.85 -15.77 0.97
C SER A 261 6.68 -16.54 0.38
N VAL A 262 5.43 -16.07 0.58
CA VAL A 262 4.25 -16.66 -0.07
C VAL A 262 4.31 -16.44 -1.59
N THR A 263 4.84 -15.30 -2.04
CA THR A 263 5.07 -15.04 -3.47
C THR A 263 6.11 -16.00 -4.06
N VAL A 264 7.21 -16.24 -3.36
CA VAL A 264 8.22 -17.26 -3.77
C VAL A 264 7.59 -18.64 -3.84
N GLN A 265 6.83 -19.04 -2.81
CA GLN A 265 6.09 -20.30 -2.81
C GLN A 265 5.12 -20.40 -3.99
N LYS A 266 4.41 -19.32 -4.31
CA LYS A 266 3.48 -19.27 -5.47
C LYS A 266 4.22 -19.41 -6.80
N ILE A 267 5.37 -18.76 -6.98
CA ILE A 267 6.20 -18.89 -8.19
C ILE A 267 6.64 -20.35 -8.38
N LEU A 268 7.14 -21.00 -7.31
CA LEU A 268 7.55 -22.41 -7.34
C LEU A 268 6.37 -23.32 -7.68
N HIS A 269 5.22 -23.09 -7.05
CA HIS A 269 4.01 -23.86 -7.26
C HIS A 269 3.52 -23.77 -8.72
N ASP A 270 3.44 -22.54 -9.27
CA ASP A 270 3.01 -22.31 -10.65
C ASP A 270 3.99 -22.87 -11.68
N TRP A 271 5.32 -22.80 -11.39
CA TRP A 271 6.33 -23.45 -12.20
C TRP A 271 6.16 -24.97 -12.20
N ALA A 272 5.97 -25.57 -11.03
CA ALA A 272 5.84 -27.01 -10.87
C ALA A 272 4.56 -27.57 -11.52
N LEU A 273 3.43 -26.82 -11.42
CA LEU A 273 2.17 -27.15 -12.10
C LEU A 273 2.24 -26.97 -13.63
N GLY A 274 3.21 -26.23 -14.14
CA GLY A 274 3.22 -25.85 -15.55
C GLY A 274 2.27 -24.69 -15.90
N ALA A 275 1.77 -23.94 -14.90
CA ALA A 275 0.81 -22.85 -15.07
C ALA A 275 1.50 -21.53 -15.50
N ALA A 276 2.70 -21.26 -14.98
CA ALA A 276 3.49 -20.08 -15.32
C ALA A 276 4.99 -20.38 -15.26
N PHE A 277 5.86 -19.41 -15.65
CA PHE A 277 7.33 -19.47 -15.55
C PHE A 277 7.96 -20.66 -16.29
N GLN A 278 7.42 -21.06 -17.43
CA GLN A 278 7.84 -22.28 -18.15
C GLN A 278 9.10 -22.14 -19.02
N GLY A 279 9.72 -20.96 -19.09
CA GLY A 279 10.99 -20.75 -19.79
C GLY A 279 12.16 -21.56 -19.21
N PRO A 280 12.40 -21.50 -17.89
CA PRO A 280 13.42 -22.29 -17.20
C PRO A 280 13.02 -23.76 -17.06
N LEU A 281 14.02 -24.67 -17.24
CA LEU A 281 13.85 -26.12 -17.07
C LEU A 281 13.78 -26.53 -15.60
N CYS A 282 14.52 -25.87 -14.71
CA CYS A 282 14.61 -26.16 -13.29
C CYS A 282 14.47 -24.91 -12.45
N ALA A 283 13.68 -24.98 -11.37
CA ALA A 283 13.56 -23.94 -10.35
C ALA A 283 14.28 -24.37 -9.07
N LEU A 284 15.10 -23.48 -8.51
CA LEU A 284 15.85 -23.68 -7.27
C LEU A 284 15.50 -22.56 -6.29
N ASP A 285 15.25 -22.91 -5.04
CA ASP A 285 14.92 -21.96 -3.98
C ASP A 285 15.98 -21.97 -2.88
N PHE A 286 16.33 -20.78 -2.41
CA PHE A 286 17.26 -20.57 -1.31
C PHE A 286 16.67 -19.57 -0.31
N SER A 287 16.61 -19.96 0.97
CA SER A 287 16.26 -19.04 2.06
C SER A 287 17.54 -18.42 2.62
N CYS A 288 17.59 -17.09 2.69
CA CYS A 288 18.74 -16.39 3.28
C CYS A 288 18.89 -16.64 4.78
N GLN A 289 17.79 -16.94 5.47
CA GLN A 289 17.84 -17.41 6.86
C GLN A 289 18.61 -18.73 6.95
N GLU A 290 18.24 -19.73 6.12
CA GLU A 290 18.93 -21.03 6.08
C GLU A 290 20.42 -20.86 5.69
N LEU A 291 20.68 -20.07 4.63
CA LEU A 291 22.05 -19.83 4.15
C LEU A 291 22.94 -19.12 5.19
N SER A 292 22.38 -18.28 6.06
CA SER A 292 23.11 -17.60 7.13
C SER A 292 23.68 -18.56 8.18
N LEU A 293 23.17 -19.78 8.22
CA LEU A 293 23.53 -20.80 9.21
C LEU A 293 24.48 -21.86 8.62
N VAL A 294 24.72 -21.86 7.32
CA VAL A 294 25.55 -22.84 6.63
C VAL A 294 27.02 -22.64 7.00
N PRO A 295 27.72 -23.69 7.48
CA PRO A 295 29.17 -23.61 7.70
C PRO A 295 29.94 -23.33 6.41
N SER A 296 30.92 -22.46 6.50
CA SER A 296 31.79 -22.10 5.35
C SER A 296 33.21 -22.71 5.56
N PRO A 297 33.91 -23.11 4.48
CA PRO A 297 33.54 -23.01 3.09
C PRO A 297 32.59 -24.08 2.57
N VAL A 298 31.77 -23.76 1.55
CA VAL A 298 30.79 -24.67 0.96
C VAL A 298 30.76 -24.47 -0.58
N THR A 299 30.32 -25.49 -1.33
CA THR A 299 30.10 -25.36 -2.78
C THR A 299 28.62 -25.11 -3.10
N LEU A 300 28.33 -24.48 -4.24
CA LEU A 300 26.93 -24.34 -4.69
C LEU A 300 26.29 -25.71 -4.92
N GLU A 301 27.04 -26.65 -5.46
CA GLU A 301 26.59 -28.04 -5.64
C GLU A 301 26.18 -28.68 -4.32
N GLY A 302 27.01 -28.50 -3.28
CA GLY A 302 26.72 -28.98 -1.93
C GLY A 302 25.45 -28.38 -1.36
N LEU A 303 25.22 -27.07 -1.53
CA LEU A 303 23.99 -26.39 -1.11
C LEU A 303 22.74 -26.94 -1.80
N ILE A 304 22.79 -27.15 -3.11
CA ILE A 304 21.68 -27.72 -3.89
C ILE A 304 21.41 -29.16 -3.46
N CYS A 305 22.46 -29.99 -3.30
CA CYS A 305 22.30 -31.38 -2.89
C CYS A 305 21.76 -31.52 -1.47
N ALA A 306 22.18 -30.67 -0.55
CA ALA A 306 21.67 -30.67 0.83
C ALA A 306 20.15 -30.39 0.86
N LYS A 307 19.67 -29.45 0.06
CA LYS A 307 18.25 -29.10 0.01
C LYS A 307 17.42 -30.00 -0.91
N ARG A 308 17.99 -30.48 -2.02
CA ARG A 308 17.33 -31.28 -3.06
C ARG A 308 18.20 -32.49 -3.48
N PRO A 309 18.33 -33.53 -2.62
CA PRO A 309 19.26 -34.65 -2.89
C PRO A 309 19.02 -35.37 -4.21
N HIS A 310 17.76 -35.42 -4.67
CA HIS A 310 17.39 -36.07 -5.93
C HIS A 310 17.93 -35.38 -7.19
N LEU A 311 18.46 -34.15 -7.09
CA LEU A 311 19.11 -33.46 -8.21
C LEU A 311 20.57 -33.86 -8.39
N GLN A 312 21.22 -34.55 -7.42
CA GLN A 312 22.64 -34.85 -7.42
C GLN A 312 23.13 -35.54 -8.70
N GLU A 313 22.37 -36.50 -9.23
CA GLU A 313 22.74 -37.27 -10.43
C GLU A 313 22.82 -36.42 -11.71
N VAL A 314 22.02 -35.34 -11.77
CA VAL A 314 21.86 -34.52 -12.97
C VAL A 314 22.44 -33.11 -12.80
N LEU A 315 22.99 -32.82 -11.63
CA LEU A 315 23.49 -31.48 -11.29
C LEU A 315 24.57 -30.95 -12.24
N PRO A 316 25.57 -31.76 -12.68
CA PRO A 316 26.57 -31.29 -13.65
C PRO A 316 25.92 -30.86 -14.98
N GLU A 317 24.90 -31.59 -15.48
CA GLU A 317 24.18 -31.21 -16.70
C GLU A 317 23.35 -29.94 -16.51
N LEU A 318 22.73 -29.76 -15.33
CA LEU A 318 21.96 -28.56 -14.99
C LEU A 318 22.86 -27.33 -14.90
N LEU A 319 23.98 -27.41 -14.17
CA LEU A 319 24.91 -26.28 -13.98
C LEU A 319 25.64 -25.89 -15.26
N ALA A 320 25.79 -26.83 -16.23
CA ALA A 320 26.29 -26.51 -17.56
C ALA A 320 25.29 -25.69 -18.38
N ARG A 321 24.07 -25.51 -17.93
CA ARG A 321 22.95 -24.80 -18.61
C ARG A 321 22.34 -23.71 -17.72
N PRO A 322 23.11 -22.74 -17.26
CA PRO A 322 22.60 -21.72 -16.31
C PRO A 322 21.42 -20.93 -16.89
N GLY A 323 21.35 -20.71 -18.20
CA GLY A 323 20.22 -20.01 -18.84
C GLY A 323 18.88 -20.75 -18.79
N ASP A 324 18.88 -22.01 -18.39
CA ASP A 324 17.68 -22.85 -18.19
C ASP A 324 17.27 -22.96 -16.71
N LEU A 325 17.92 -22.18 -15.81
CA LEU A 325 17.64 -22.18 -14.37
C LEU A 325 16.84 -20.95 -13.95
N LEU A 326 15.91 -21.16 -13.02
CA LEU A 326 15.25 -20.13 -12.22
C LEU A 326 15.74 -20.27 -10.78
N VAL A 327 16.39 -19.24 -10.27
CA VAL A 327 16.90 -19.18 -8.89
C VAL A 327 16.07 -18.18 -8.09
N LEU A 328 15.49 -18.64 -6.98
CA LEU A 328 14.73 -17.82 -6.07
C LEU A 328 15.52 -17.66 -4.76
N VAL A 329 15.83 -16.42 -4.39
CA VAL A 329 16.55 -16.08 -3.14
C VAL A 329 15.58 -15.32 -2.25
N ASP A 330 15.11 -15.98 -1.18
CA ASP A 330 14.10 -15.39 -0.30
C ASP A 330 14.73 -14.77 0.95
N GLY A 331 14.35 -13.49 1.22
CA GLY A 331 14.69 -12.80 2.47
C GLY A 331 16.14 -12.31 2.55
N LEU A 332 16.64 -11.60 1.55
CA LEU A 332 18.01 -11.08 1.55
C LEU A 332 18.34 -10.17 2.74
N ASP A 333 17.37 -9.45 3.27
CA ASP A 333 17.47 -8.62 4.47
C ASP A 333 17.74 -9.44 5.76
N GLU A 334 17.45 -10.73 5.74
CA GLU A 334 17.67 -11.67 6.84
C GLU A 334 19.02 -12.37 6.76
N PHE A 335 19.82 -12.06 5.72
CA PHE A 335 21.14 -12.61 5.54
C PHE A 335 22.16 -11.94 6.47
N ARG A 336 22.80 -12.73 7.36
CA ARG A 336 23.68 -12.22 8.44
C ARG A 336 25.03 -11.71 7.98
N HIS A 337 25.47 -12.13 6.80
CA HIS A 337 26.81 -11.78 6.31
C HIS A 337 26.74 -10.56 5.39
N PRO A 338 27.56 -9.52 5.61
CA PRO A 338 27.58 -8.38 4.71
C PRO A 338 28.01 -8.83 3.30
N LEU A 339 27.30 -8.35 2.29
CA LEU A 339 27.58 -8.62 0.88
C LEU A 339 28.64 -7.68 0.29
N ASP A 340 29.38 -6.95 1.14
CA ASP A 340 30.39 -6.00 0.74
C ASP A 340 31.64 -6.69 0.26
N GLY A 341 32.18 -6.25 -0.87
CA GLY A 341 33.52 -6.56 -1.35
C GLY A 341 33.71 -7.89 -2.06
N GLY A 342 34.36 -7.86 -3.21
CA GLY A 342 34.95 -9.00 -3.90
C GLY A 342 34.22 -9.46 -5.16
N THR A 343 34.69 -9.01 -6.31
CA THR A 343 34.31 -9.51 -7.65
C THR A 343 35.01 -10.85 -8.01
N ALA A 344 35.34 -11.69 -7.03
CA ALA A 344 35.95 -12.97 -7.30
C ALA A 344 34.96 -13.87 -8.07
N ARG A 345 35.34 -14.26 -9.28
CA ARG A 345 34.55 -15.18 -10.11
C ARG A 345 34.72 -16.60 -9.56
N HIS A 346 33.74 -17.04 -8.75
CA HIS A 346 33.69 -18.41 -8.27
C HIS A 346 33.05 -19.33 -9.31
N ARG A 347 33.46 -20.61 -9.29
CA ARG A 347 32.80 -21.66 -10.08
C ARG A 347 31.91 -22.49 -9.20
N PRO A 348 30.78 -23.03 -9.68
CA PRO A 348 29.81 -23.77 -8.84
C PRO A 348 30.40 -24.90 -7.98
N GLY A 349 31.41 -25.65 -8.51
CA GLY A 349 32.09 -26.74 -7.81
C GLY A 349 33.24 -26.32 -6.90
N HIS A 350 33.60 -25.03 -6.80
CA HIS A 350 34.68 -24.58 -5.93
C HIS A 350 34.13 -24.16 -4.54
N PRO A 351 34.76 -24.62 -3.44
CA PRO A 351 34.41 -24.16 -2.11
C PRO A 351 34.66 -22.68 -1.94
N ALA A 352 33.68 -21.96 -1.43
CA ALA A 352 33.73 -20.53 -1.16
C ALA A 352 32.96 -20.18 0.10
N HIS A 353 33.13 -18.99 0.61
CA HIS A 353 32.28 -18.52 1.72
C HIS A 353 30.85 -18.32 1.21
N VAL A 354 29.84 -18.70 2.02
CA VAL A 354 28.41 -18.60 1.64
C VAL A 354 28.02 -17.22 1.13
N LYS A 355 28.58 -16.13 1.71
CA LYS A 355 28.35 -14.75 1.24
C LYS A 355 28.78 -14.52 -0.22
N GLU A 356 29.86 -15.13 -0.63
CA GLU A 356 30.40 -15.02 -1.99
C GLU A 356 29.55 -15.79 -2.99
N LEU A 357 29.02 -16.96 -2.57
CA LEU A 357 28.07 -17.73 -3.39
C LEU A 357 26.75 -16.99 -3.56
N VAL A 358 26.19 -16.43 -2.47
CA VAL A 358 24.95 -15.64 -2.52
C VAL A 358 25.15 -14.41 -3.41
N ARG A 359 26.25 -13.67 -3.23
CA ARG A 359 26.58 -12.51 -4.07
C ARG A 359 26.70 -12.90 -5.54
N GLY A 360 27.45 -13.98 -5.83
CA GLY A 360 27.67 -14.48 -7.20
C GLY A 360 26.38 -15.00 -7.87
N LEU A 361 25.43 -15.54 -7.10
CA LEU A 361 24.10 -15.90 -7.62
C LEU A 361 23.31 -14.64 -8.02
N ILE A 362 23.26 -13.63 -7.13
CA ILE A 362 22.44 -12.44 -7.31
C ILE A 362 22.98 -11.55 -8.44
N ASP A 363 24.29 -11.34 -8.52
CA ASP A 363 24.91 -10.52 -9.58
C ASP A 363 25.09 -11.27 -10.90
N GLY A 364 24.79 -12.59 -10.92
CA GLY A 364 24.84 -13.43 -12.11
C GLY A 364 26.26 -13.88 -12.51
N THR A 365 27.28 -13.67 -11.68
CA THR A 365 28.67 -14.10 -11.95
C THR A 365 28.87 -15.60 -11.77
N LEU A 366 28.14 -16.21 -10.83
CA LEU A 366 28.23 -17.66 -10.53
C LEU A 366 27.44 -18.51 -11.54
N LEU A 367 26.24 -18.08 -11.94
CA LEU A 367 25.37 -18.74 -12.92
C LEU A 367 24.96 -17.76 -14.04
N PRO A 368 25.86 -17.46 -15.00
CA PRO A 368 25.61 -16.45 -16.02
C PRO A 368 24.46 -16.86 -16.93
N GLY A 369 23.46 -15.96 -17.03
CA GLY A 369 22.25 -16.17 -17.83
C GLY A 369 21.10 -16.87 -17.11
N ALA A 370 21.25 -17.29 -15.86
CA ALA A 370 20.12 -17.76 -15.04
C ALA A 370 19.11 -16.63 -14.78
N ALA A 371 17.83 -16.99 -14.65
CA ALA A 371 16.82 -16.08 -14.13
C ALA A 371 16.91 -16.10 -12.60
N VAL A 372 17.06 -14.93 -11.99
CA VAL A 372 17.22 -14.78 -10.53
C VAL A 372 16.14 -13.83 -9.99
N VAL A 373 15.39 -14.28 -9.01
CA VAL A 373 14.41 -13.45 -8.32
C VAL A 373 14.82 -13.37 -6.84
N VAL A 374 14.99 -12.16 -6.35
CA VAL A 374 15.41 -11.90 -4.96
C VAL A 374 14.30 -11.18 -4.22
N THR A 375 13.91 -11.69 -3.06
CA THR A 375 13.01 -10.96 -2.18
C THR A 375 13.78 -10.31 -1.03
N SER A 376 13.38 -9.11 -0.63
CA SER A 376 14.00 -8.39 0.49
C SER A 376 13.03 -7.36 1.07
N ARG A 377 13.29 -6.91 2.29
CA ARG A 377 12.80 -5.59 2.72
C ARG A 377 13.53 -4.49 1.97
N PRO A 378 12.96 -3.28 1.88
CA PRO A 378 13.70 -2.13 1.40
C PRO A 378 14.97 -1.90 2.24
N CYS A 379 16.14 -2.22 1.71
CA CYS A 379 17.40 -2.12 2.43
C CYS A 379 18.54 -1.64 1.51
N PRO A 380 19.59 -0.99 2.07
CA PRO A 380 20.73 -0.51 1.28
C PRO A 380 21.49 -1.61 0.54
N ALA A 381 21.40 -2.87 1.00
CA ALA A 381 22.08 -4.01 0.36
C ALA A 381 21.62 -4.24 -1.09
N LEU A 382 20.40 -3.84 -1.45
CA LEU A 382 19.89 -3.93 -2.82
C LEU A 382 20.45 -2.82 -3.74
N SER A 383 20.82 -1.67 -3.20
CA SER A 383 21.24 -0.49 -3.99
C SER A 383 22.56 -0.70 -4.74
N GLY A 384 23.41 -1.63 -4.30
CA GLY A 384 24.69 -1.93 -4.94
C GLY A 384 24.65 -3.09 -5.95
N ILE A 385 23.46 -3.64 -6.24
CA ILE A 385 23.30 -4.82 -7.11
C ILE A 385 22.51 -4.38 -8.37
N PRO A 386 23.03 -4.63 -9.58
CA PRO A 386 22.37 -4.27 -10.82
C PRO A 386 21.23 -5.26 -11.11
N PHE A 387 20.01 -4.95 -10.74
CA PHE A 387 18.83 -5.69 -11.17
C PHE A 387 18.27 -5.12 -12.47
N ASP A 388 17.73 -6.00 -13.32
CA ASP A 388 17.11 -5.61 -14.58
C ASP A 388 15.70 -5.02 -14.33
N ARG A 389 15.05 -5.42 -13.21
CA ARG A 389 13.74 -4.92 -12.79
C ARG A 389 13.64 -4.87 -11.29
N HIS A 390 13.08 -3.76 -10.77
CA HIS A 390 12.74 -3.61 -9.37
C HIS A 390 11.22 -3.55 -9.20
N LEU A 391 10.67 -4.42 -8.38
CA LEU A 391 9.24 -4.44 -8.08
C LEU A 391 9.01 -4.18 -6.60
N LEU A 392 8.04 -3.32 -6.31
CA LEU A 392 7.57 -3.04 -4.96
C LEU A 392 6.27 -3.79 -4.72
N ILE A 393 6.23 -4.59 -3.65
CA ILE A 393 5.01 -5.26 -3.19
C ILE A 393 4.25 -4.28 -2.31
N LEU A 394 3.06 -3.86 -2.75
CA LEU A 394 2.20 -2.92 -2.04
C LEU A 394 1.10 -3.60 -1.20
N GLY A 395 1.08 -4.94 -1.15
CA GLY A 395 0.07 -5.72 -0.44
C GLY A 395 -1.25 -5.81 -1.21
N PHE A 396 -2.39 -5.73 -0.51
CA PHE A 396 -3.73 -5.84 -1.07
C PHE A 396 -4.35 -4.47 -1.39
N ASP A 397 -5.09 -4.35 -2.48
CA ASP A 397 -6.08 -3.28 -2.66
C ASP A 397 -7.43 -3.66 -2.01
N GLU A 398 -8.44 -2.81 -2.14
CA GLU A 398 -9.73 -3.02 -1.49
C GLU A 398 -10.43 -4.30 -1.99
N ASP A 399 -10.41 -4.56 -3.30
CA ASP A 399 -10.99 -5.76 -3.91
C ASP A 399 -10.26 -7.03 -3.45
N GLN A 400 -8.93 -6.96 -3.31
CA GLN A 400 -8.10 -8.07 -2.84
C GLN A 400 -8.29 -8.35 -1.34
N VAL A 401 -8.54 -7.33 -0.51
CA VAL A 401 -8.93 -7.50 0.90
C VAL A 401 -10.26 -8.24 1.00
N GLU A 402 -11.25 -7.86 0.19
CA GLU A 402 -12.53 -8.54 0.13
C GLU A 402 -12.38 -10.01 -0.31
N ASP A 403 -11.62 -10.26 -1.39
CA ASP A 403 -11.34 -11.61 -1.87
C ASP A 403 -10.63 -12.46 -0.80
N TYR A 404 -9.67 -11.86 -0.07
CA TYR A 404 -8.97 -12.52 1.02
C TYR A 404 -9.94 -12.94 2.14
N PHE A 405 -10.84 -12.06 2.59
CA PHE A 405 -11.82 -12.39 3.62
C PHE A 405 -12.77 -13.49 3.16
N ARG A 406 -13.25 -13.43 1.91
CA ARG A 406 -14.11 -14.46 1.33
C ARG A 406 -13.42 -15.83 1.30
N ARG A 407 -12.15 -15.87 0.91
CA ARG A 407 -11.33 -17.10 0.89
C ARG A 407 -11.00 -17.60 2.29
N PHE A 408 -10.82 -16.69 3.26
CA PHE A 408 -10.53 -17.04 4.64
C PHE A 408 -11.72 -17.75 5.31
N PHE A 409 -12.88 -17.12 5.31
CA PHE A 409 -14.06 -17.65 6.02
C PHE A 409 -14.79 -18.76 5.27
N ARG A 410 -14.68 -18.82 3.94
CA ARG A 410 -15.44 -19.75 3.06
C ARG A 410 -16.96 -19.65 3.23
N ASP A 411 -17.43 -18.63 3.93
CA ASP A 411 -18.81 -18.28 4.22
C ASP A 411 -18.99 -16.81 3.83
N ALA A 412 -19.83 -16.56 2.84
CA ALA A 412 -20.00 -15.25 2.24
C ALA A 412 -20.68 -14.27 3.22
N GLU A 413 -21.64 -14.73 4.02
CA GLU A 413 -22.33 -13.88 5.00
C GLU A 413 -21.36 -13.43 6.11
N ARG A 414 -20.56 -14.36 6.61
CA ARG A 414 -19.54 -14.08 7.63
C ARG A 414 -18.46 -13.14 7.10
N ALA A 415 -17.98 -13.38 5.90
CA ALA A 415 -16.99 -12.51 5.25
C ALA A 415 -17.53 -11.08 5.07
N ALA A 416 -18.77 -10.93 4.59
CA ALA A 416 -19.43 -9.64 4.41
C ALA A 416 -19.67 -8.92 5.75
N ALA A 417 -20.06 -9.64 6.79
CA ALA A 417 -20.26 -9.06 8.13
C ALA A 417 -18.95 -8.52 8.72
N VAL A 418 -17.86 -9.28 8.63
CA VAL A 418 -16.52 -8.85 9.10
C VAL A 418 -16.04 -7.66 8.28
N GLN A 419 -16.17 -7.70 6.95
CA GLN A 419 -15.79 -6.59 6.07
C GLN A 419 -16.59 -5.32 6.38
N GLY A 420 -17.90 -5.42 6.52
CA GLY A 420 -18.76 -4.29 6.91
C GLY A 420 -18.35 -3.68 8.25
N TYR A 421 -18.00 -4.53 9.23
CA TYR A 421 -17.51 -4.08 10.53
C TYR A 421 -16.19 -3.30 10.40
N ILE A 422 -15.21 -3.86 9.68
CA ILE A 422 -13.89 -3.23 9.48
C ILE A 422 -14.03 -1.91 8.71
N SER A 423 -14.88 -1.85 7.69
CA SER A 423 -15.13 -0.63 6.91
C SER A 423 -15.71 0.50 7.77
N GLY A 424 -16.50 0.16 8.79
CA GLY A 424 -17.00 1.11 9.80
C GLY A 424 -15.94 1.58 10.81
N HIS A 425 -14.83 0.80 10.96
CA HIS A 425 -13.75 1.07 11.91
C HIS A 425 -12.43 1.36 11.18
N GLN A 426 -12.26 2.61 10.73
CA GLN A 426 -11.17 3.01 9.84
C GLN A 426 -9.78 2.82 10.44
N GLY A 427 -9.63 2.86 11.77
CA GLY A 427 -8.38 2.52 12.46
C GLY A 427 -7.94 1.08 12.18
N LEU A 428 -8.89 0.14 12.07
CA LEU A 428 -8.64 -1.26 11.72
C LEU A 428 -8.42 -1.43 10.21
N ALA A 429 -9.20 -0.74 9.39
CA ALA A 429 -9.08 -0.81 7.93
C ALA A 429 -7.71 -0.33 7.41
N GLY A 430 -7.07 0.60 8.12
CA GLY A 430 -5.84 1.27 7.66
C GLY A 430 -4.64 0.35 7.44
N LEU A 431 -4.60 -0.84 8.05
CA LEU A 431 -3.54 -1.83 7.89
C LEU A 431 -3.95 -3.07 7.07
N CYS A 432 -5.21 -3.15 6.59
CA CYS A 432 -5.71 -4.31 5.84
C CYS A 432 -5.01 -4.54 4.50
N PHE A 433 -4.21 -3.61 4.01
CA PHE A 433 -3.35 -3.85 2.86
C PHE A 433 -2.23 -4.86 3.14
N ILE A 434 -1.96 -5.18 4.42
CA ILE A 434 -0.95 -6.17 4.83
C ILE A 434 -1.64 -7.53 5.00
N PRO A 435 -1.30 -8.56 4.21
CA PRO A 435 -1.92 -9.89 4.28
C PRO A 435 -1.90 -10.52 5.66
N LEU A 436 -0.79 -10.37 6.39
CA LEU A 436 -0.68 -10.89 7.74
C LEU A 436 -1.64 -10.19 8.72
N TYR A 437 -1.81 -8.88 8.58
CA TYR A 437 -2.75 -8.15 9.43
C TYR A 437 -4.20 -8.58 9.13
N CYS A 438 -4.54 -8.83 7.86
CA CYS A 438 -5.81 -9.45 7.48
C CYS A 438 -6.00 -10.82 8.15
N PHE A 439 -4.94 -11.64 8.21
CA PHE A 439 -4.98 -12.93 8.91
C PHE A 439 -5.28 -12.77 10.40
N ILE A 440 -4.58 -11.87 11.09
CA ILE A 440 -4.78 -11.59 12.52
C ILE A 440 -6.22 -11.09 12.76
N LEU A 441 -6.70 -10.15 11.94
CA LEU A 441 -8.06 -9.63 12.00
C LEU A 441 -9.11 -10.72 11.81
N CYS A 442 -8.97 -11.54 10.77
CA CYS A 442 -9.93 -12.62 10.49
C CYS A 442 -9.95 -13.65 11.63
N THR A 443 -8.80 -13.96 12.21
CA THR A 443 -8.70 -14.88 13.35
C THR A 443 -9.36 -14.27 14.59
N ALA A 444 -9.05 -13.00 14.92
CA ALA A 444 -9.59 -12.33 16.09
C ALA A 444 -11.10 -12.06 15.99
N LEU A 445 -11.58 -11.65 14.79
CA LEU A 445 -12.98 -11.31 14.58
C LEU A 445 -13.86 -12.53 14.26
N GLY A 446 -13.25 -13.63 13.87
CA GLY A 446 -13.96 -14.83 13.46
C GLY A 446 -14.91 -15.39 14.53
N GLU A 447 -14.64 -15.20 15.80
CA GLU A 447 -15.50 -15.66 16.89
C GLU A 447 -16.70 -14.73 17.15
N PHE A 448 -16.63 -13.47 16.73
CA PHE A 448 -17.70 -12.49 16.95
C PHE A 448 -18.78 -12.54 15.86
N PHE A 449 -18.49 -13.11 14.68
CA PHE A 449 -19.39 -13.16 13.55
C PHE A 449 -19.57 -14.60 13.02
N PRO A 450 -20.82 -15.12 12.81
CA PRO A 450 -22.10 -14.43 13.02
C PRO A 450 -22.61 -14.66 14.45
N ALA A 451 -22.38 -13.75 15.35
CA ALA A 451 -23.01 -13.83 16.66
C ALA A 451 -24.46 -13.32 16.54
N ARG A 452 -25.44 -14.23 16.63
CA ARG A 452 -26.86 -13.91 16.70
C ARG A 452 -27.34 -13.54 18.10
N GLN A 453 -26.45 -13.47 19.08
CA GLN A 453 -26.80 -13.07 20.46
C GLN A 453 -25.85 -11.98 20.91
N ALA A 454 -26.40 -10.98 21.60
CA ALA A 454 -25.64 -9.94 22.28
C ALA A 454 -24.82 -10.58 23.42
N ALA A 455 -23.66 -11.11 23.07
CA ALA A 455 -22.71 -11.64 24.03
C ALA A 455 -21.65 -10.57 24.30
N ASP A 456 -21.49 -10.22 25.56
CA ASP A 456 -20.32 -9.52 26.05
C ASP A 456 -19.11 -10.49 25.96
N PRO A 457 -17.97 -10.09 25.35
CA PRO A 457 -17.53 -8.73 25.02
C PRO A 457 -17.86 -8.26 23.60
N SER A 458 -18.03 -6.93 23.44
CA SER A 458 -18.21 -6.28 22.12
C SER A 458 -16.98 -6.51 21.19
N PRO A 459 -17.13 -6.52 19.86
CA PRO A 459 -16.01 -6.69 18.93
C PRO A 459 -14.93 -5.61 19.13
N PRO A 460 -13.62 -5.93 18.85
CA PRO A 460 -12.50 -5.03 19.06
C PRO A 460 -12.54 -3.82 18.14
N THR A 461 -12.30 -2.61 18.66
CA THR A 461 -12.33 -1.34 17.93
C THR A 461 -10.96 -0.72 17.68
N THR A 462 -9.91 -1.18 18.39
CA THR A 462 -8.53 -0.73 18.26
C THR A 462 -7.62 -1.87 17.82
N ILE A 463 -6.43 -1.53 17.30
CA ILE A 463 -5.43 -2.54 16.93
C ILE A 463 -5.01 -3.35 18.15
N THR A 464 -4.82 -2.70 19.28
CA THR A 464 -4.46 -3.36 20.55
C THR A 464 -5.51 -4.39 20.97
N GLU A 465 -6.80 -4.03 20.91
CA GLU A 465 -7.89 -4.97 21.21
C GLU A 465 -7.92 -6.17 20.27
N VAL A 466 -7.61 -5.98 18.98
CA VAL A 466 -7.50 -7.06 17.99
C VAL A 466 -6.40 -8.05 18.39
N TYR A 467 -5.22 -7.55 18.77
CA TYR A 467 -4.12 -8.42 19.20
C TYR A 467 -4.41 -9.12 20.53
N CYS A 468 -5.13 -8.50 21.45
CA CYS A 468 -5.64 -9.17 22.66
C CYS A 468 -6.57 -10.35 22.31
N CYS A 469 -7.55 -10.12 21.42
CA CYS A 469 -8.45 -11.18 20.96
C CYS A 469 -7.69 -12.28 20.23
N TYR A 470 -6.74 -11.92 19.35
CA TYR A 470 -5.89 -12.86 18.64
C TYR A 470 -5.09 -13.74 19.62
N LEU A 471 -4.46 -13.14 20.63
CA LEU A 471 -3.71 -13.87 21.65
C LEU A 471 -4.60 -14.85 22.42
N THR A 472 -5.78 -14.40 22.88
CA THR A 472 -6.70 -15.26 23.63
C THR A 472 -7.28 -16.37 22.77
N THR A 473 -7.58 -16.13 21.50
CA THR A 473 -8.03 -17.16 20.54
C THR A 473 -6.98 -18.24 20.36
N ILE A 474 -5.71 -17.85 20.13
CA ILE A 474 -4.61 -18.81 19.97
C ILE A 474 -4.39 -19.64 21.23
N LEU A 475 -4.35 -19.00 22.39
CA LEU A 475 -4.16 -19.70 23.67
C LEU A 475 -5.34 -20.63 24.00
N GLY A 476 -6.57 -20.25 23.65
CA GLY A 476 -7.77 -21.06 23.86
C GLY A 476 -7.85 -22.31 22.99
N HIS A 477 -7.29 -22.27 21.77
CA HIS A 477 -7.25 -23.43 20.87
C HIS A 477 -6.07 -24.40 21.14
N SER A 478 -4.96 -23.90 21.67
CA SER A 478 -3.72 -24.67 21.79
C SER A 478 -3.42 -25.16 23.21
N TRP A 479 -4.09 -24.60 24.23
CA TRP A 479 -3.78 -24.90 25.64
C TRP A 479 -5.06 -25.06 26.44
N SER A 480 -5.15 -26.18 27.16
CA SER A 480 -6.10 -26.33 28.26
C SER A 480 -5.91 -25.16 29.24
N PRO A 481 -6.94 -24.70 29.92
CA PRO A 481 -6.82 -23.64 30.93
C PRO A 481 -6.04 -24.13 32.16
N GLU A 482 -4.74 -24.40 31.99
CA GLU A 482 -3.85 -24.77 33.07
C GLU A 482 -3.30 -23.55 33.81
N PRO A 483 -3.06 -23.61 35.11
CA PRO A 483 -2.49 -22.54 35.91
C PRO A 483 -1.01 -22.29 35.55
N GLY A 484 -0.73 -21.69 34.37
CA GLY A 484 0.62 -21.45 33.86
C GLY A 484 0.65 -20.60 32.62
N ALA A 485 -0.49 -20.40 31.91
CA ALA A 485 -0.56 -19.64 30.66
C ALA A 485 -0.11 -18.17 30.85
N GLY A 486 -0.45 -17.55 31.98
CA GLY A 486 -0.04 -16.16 32.28
C GLY A 486 1.50 -16.07 32.46
N GLN A 487 2.13 -17.02 33.13
CA GLN A 487 3.62 -17.03 33.28
C GLN A 487 4.31 -17.25 31.94
N LEU A 488 3.73 -18.07 31.05
CA LEU A 488 4.29 -18.28 29.73
C LEU A 488 4.24 -16.98 28.93
N VAL A 489 3.09 -16.29 28.90
CA VAL A 489 2.91 -15.02 28.16
C VAL A 489 3.88 -13.96 28.69
N LEU A 490 4.07 -13.88 30.01
CA LEU A 490 5.03 -12.93 30.61
C LEU A 490 6.48 -13.26 30.22
N ARG A 491 6.88 -14.54 30.22
CA ARG A 491 8.21 -14.94 29.73
C ARG A 491 8.41 -14.64 28.24
N LEU A 492 7.40 -14.92 27.42
CA LEU A 492 7.41 -14.56 25.99
C LEU A 492 7.54 -13.05 25.81
N GLY A 493 6.82 -12.26 26.62
CA GLY A 493 6.89 -10.82 26.62
C GLY A 493 8.25 -10.27 27.04
N HIS A 494 8.88 -10.88 28.05
CA HIS A 494 10.24 -10.51 28.48
C HIS A 494 11.27 -10.77 27.37
N LEU A 495 11.25 -11.95 26.75
CA LEU A 495 12.09 -12.27 25.60
C LEU A 495 11.83 -11.27 24.46
N ALA A 496 10.56 -10.98 24.16
CA ALA A 496 10.16 -10.05 23.10
C ALA A 496 10.67 -8.63 23.36
N TYR A 497 10.55 -8.13 24.59
CA TYR A 497 11.02 -6.80 24.99
C TYR A 497 12.53 -6.67 24.91
N ALA A 498 13.27 -7.59 25.49
CA ALA A 498 14.72 -7.59 25.48
C ALA A 498 15.27 -7.60 24.05
N THR A 499 14.72 -8.46 23.20
CA THR A 499 15.17 -8.63 21.82
C THR A 499 14.70 -7.50 20.89
N LEU A 500 13.54 -6.89 21.17
CA LEU A 500 13.05 -5.70 20.44
C LEU A 500 14.00 -4.51 20.64
N LEU A 501 14.38 -4.21 21.89
CA LEU A 501 15.30 -3.13 22.20
C LEU A 501 16.71 -3.39 21.66
N ALA A 502 17.14 -4.66 21.63
CA ALA A 502 18.42 -5.08 21.05
C ALA A 502 18.40 -5.17 19.51
N GLY A 503 17.24 -4.94 18.84
CA GLY A 503 17.12 -5.08 17.39
C GLY A 503 17.33 -6.50 16.90
N LYS A 504 17.12 -7.52 17.76
CA LYS A 504 17.41 -8.92 17.50
C LYS A 504 16.18 -9.67 17.01
N ILE A 505 16.31 -10.40 15.91
CA ILE A 505 15.20 -11.12 15.26
C ILE A 505 15.34 -12.63 15.44
N LEU A 506 16.57 -13.16 15.53
CA LEU A 506 16.86 -14.59 15.57
C LEU A 506 17.42 -15.00 16.93
N PHE A 507 16.93 -16.13 17.48
CA PHE A 507 17.29 -16.66 18.80
C PHE A 507 17.90 -18.06 18.70
N THR A 508 18.99 -18.25 19.38
CA THR A 508 19.61 -19.58 19.55
C THR A 508 18.91 -20.37 20.67
N PRO A 509 19.01 -21.73 20.70
CA PRO A 509 18.51 -22.52 21.80
C PRO A 509 19.10 -22.14 23.17
N ALA A 510 20.35 -21.67 23.20
CA ALA A 510 21.00 -21.22 24.45
C ALA A 510 20.29 -19.96 25.00
N GLU A 511 20.05 -18.95 24.15
CA GLU A 511 19.34 -17.73 24.53
C GLU A 511 17.90 -17.99 24.97
N LEU A 512 17.19 -18.91 24.32
CA LEU A 512 15.84 -19.29 24.75
C LEU A 512 15.84 -19.93 26.15
N ARG A 513 16.86 -20.72 26.50
CA ARG A 513 16.99 -21.30 27.85
C ARG A 513 17.25 -20.23 28.90
N GLU A 514 17.95 -19.13 28.57
CA GLU A 514 18.17 -18.03 29.51
C GLU A 514 16.85 -17.36 29.92
N PHE A 515 15.84 -17.34 29.01
CA PHE A 515 14.49 -16.87 29.29
C PHE A 515 13.55 -17.98 29.82
N GLY A 516 14.10 -19.14 30.19
CA GLY A 516 13.34 -20.25 30.78
C GLY A 516 12.53 -21.05 29.78
N PHE A 517 12.86 -21.01 28.47
CA PHE A 517 12.23 -21.83 27.45
C PHE A 517 13.06 -23.07 27.13
N ASN A 518 12.41 -24.24 27.10
CA ASN A 518 12.99 -25.40 26.48
C ASN A 518 12.67 -25.37 24.97
N PRO A 519 13.67 -25.34 24.07
CA PRO A 519 13.45 -25.25 22.63
C PRO A 519 12.56 -26.36 22.04
N GLN A 520 12.47 -27.50 22.68
CA GLN A 520 11.64 -28.63 22.25
C GLN A 520 10.14 -28.43 22.56
N ASP A 521 9.85 -27.63 23.59
CA ASP A 521 8.47 -27.41 24.08
C ASP A 521 7.91 -26.05 23.65
N LEU A 522 8.59 -25.36 22.69
CA LEU A 522 8.15 -24.04 22.23
C LEU A 522 6.82 -24.13 21.47
N PRO A 523 5.85 -23.27 21.80
CA PRO A 523 4.62 -23.21 21.05
C PRO A 523 4.90 -22.73 19.61
N GLY A 524 4.70 -23.59 18.63
CA GLY A 524 4.84 -23.23 17.20
C GLY A 524 3.93 -22.08 16.74
N THR A 525 2.96 -21.69 17.56
CA THR A 525 2.09 -20.50 17.37
C THR A 525 2.82 -19.17 17.46
N PHE A 526 3.88 -19.09 18.27
CA PHE A 526 4.62 -17.85 18.50
C PHE A 526 5.97 -17.82 17.80
N PHE A 527 6.53 -18.99 17.50
CA PHE A 527 7.86 -19.13 16.95
C PHE A 527 7.87 -19.90 15.63
N ASN A 528 8.71 -19.43 14.72
CA ASN A 528 9.11 -20.18 13.53
C ASN A 528 10.46 -20.84 13.79
N PRO A 529 10.55 -22.18 13.78
CA PRO A 529 11.83 -22.86 13.76
C PRO A 529 12.47 -22.71 12.37
N ILE A 530 13.73 -22.32 12.34
CA ILE A 530 14.54 -22.24 11.12
C ILE A 530 15.53 -23.39 11.18
N PHE A 531 15.46 -24.33 10.26
CA PHE A 531 16.31 -25.51 10.24
C PHE A 531 17.68 -25.19 9.63
N SER A 532 18.74 -25.54 10.37
CA SER A 532 20.13 -25.43 9.93
C SER A 532 20.84 -26.73 10.24
N GLY A 533 20.69 -27.75 9.37
CA GLY A 533 21.34 -29.05 9.59
C GLY A 533 20.79 -29.84 10.79
N GLU A 534 21.33 -31.05 11.03
CA GLU A 534 20.76 -31.97 12.02
C GLU A 534 20.88 -31.52 13.49
N ASP A 535 21.73 -30.52 13.83
CA ASP A 535 22.01 -30.13 15.23
C ASP A 535 21.86 -28.65 15.61
N GLN A 536 21.49 -27.72 14.67
CA GLN A 536 21.38 -26.31 15.01
C GLN A 536 20.03 -25.74 14.55
N GLN A 537 19.02 -25.75 15.41
CA GLN A 537 17.77 -25.01 15.22
C GLN A 537 17.95 -23.56 15.71
N VAL A 538 17.42 -22.60 14.98
CA VAL A 538 17.31 -21.18 15.38
C VAL A 538 15.85 -20.80 15.29
N TYR A 539 15.40 -19.89 16.15
CA TYR A 539 14.00 -19.52 16.28
C TYR A 539 13.82 -18.02 16.03
N CYS A 540 12.69 -17.63 15.52
CA CYS A 540 12.25 -16.23 15.46
C CYS A 540 10.79 -16.12 15.86
N PHE A 541 10.36 -14.93 16.30
CA PHE A 541 8.94 -14.69 16.42
C PHE A 541 8.27 -14.80 15.06
N PHE A 542 7.09 -15.35 15.05
CA PHE A 542 6.25 -15.49 13.86
C PHE A 542 6.12 -14.16 13.08
N HIS A 543 6.06 -13.01 13.79
CA HIS A 543 6.05 -11.69 13.18
C HIS A 543 6.52 -10.60 14.16
N LEU A 544 7.11 -9.52 13.60
CA LEU A 544 7.59 -8.36 14.36
C LEU A 544 6.49 -7.71 15.21
N THR A 545 5.29 -7.49 14.67
CA THR A 545 4.20 -6.85 15.43
C THR A 545 3.67 -7.70 16.57
N VAL A 546 3.79 -9.03 16.50
CA VAL A 546 3.49 -9.92 17.63
C VAL A 546 4.56 -9.80 18.70
N GLN A 547 5.83 -9.70 18.32
CA GLN A 547 6.94 -9.38 19.22
C GLN A 547 6.71 -8.03 19.92
N GLU A 548 6.35 -6.98 19.18
CA GLU A 548 6.05 -5.65 19.71
C GLU A 548 4.87 -5.66 20.69
N PHE A 549 3.81 -6.40 20.35
CA PHE A 549 2.63 -6.53 21.22
C PHE A 549 2.96 -7.29 22.53
N LEU A 550 3.68 -8.42 22.44
CA LEU A 550 4.10 -9.20 23.62
C LEU A 550 5.07 -8.38 24.51
N ALA A 551 5.98 -7.64 23.89
CA ALA A 551 6.88 -6.72 24.60
C ALA A 551 6.10 -5.65 25.37
N ALA A 552 5.09 -5.04 24.74
CA ALA A 552 4.23 -4.05 25.39
C ALA A 552 3.42 -4.65 26.54
N LEU A 553 2.90 -5.85 26.36
CA LEU A 553 2.16 -6.58 27.39
C LEU A 553 3.05 -6.88 28.61
N TYR A 554 4.30 -7.30 28.37
CA TYR A 554 5.28 -7.50 29.44
C TYR A 554 5.57 -6.20 30.21
N CYS A 555 5.79 -5.08 29.50
CA CYS A 555 6.06 -3.80 30.16
C CYS A 555 4.90 -3.34 31.05
N VAL A 556 3.65 -3.51 30.57
CA VAL A 556 2.47 -3.19 31.37
C VAL A 556 2.36 -4.09 32.61
N ALA A 557 2.65 -5.38 32.49
CA ALA A 557 2.60 -6.32 33.60
C ALA A 557 3.78 -6.16 34.58
N ALA A 558 4.93 -5.65 34.13
CA ALA A 558 6.12 -5.44 34.95
C ALA A 558 6.17 -4.07 35.65
N LEU A 559 5.24 -3.18 35.34
CA LEU A 559 5.09 -1.89 36.02
C LEU A 559 4.45 -2.12 37.39
N ASP A 560 5.10 -1.64 38.46
CA ASP A 560 4.55 -1.68 39.81
C ASP A 560 3.25 -0.87 39.91
N PRO A 561 2.34 -1.23 40.84
CA PRO A 561 1.07 -0.51 41.07
C PRO A 561 1.25 0.99 41.33
N GLY A 562 2.42 1.46 41.79
CA GLY A 562 2.74 2.89 41.98
C GLY A 562 3.18 3.61 40.71
N ALA A 563 3.46 2.91 39.60
CA ALA A 563 3.88 3.47 38.31
C ALA A 563 5.04 4.49 38.33
N GLU A 564 5.91 4.45 39.33
CA GLU A 564 7.08 5.37 39.45
C GLU A 564 8.03 5.23 38.26
N ASP A 565 8.20 4.04 37.73
CA ASP A 565 9.04 3.75 36.57
C ASP A 565 8.41 4.14 35.22
N LEU A 566 7.12 4.40 35.14
CA LEU A 566 6.39 4.64 33.89
C LEU A 566 6.90 5.87 33.12
N MET A 567 6.94 7.04 33.76
CA MET A 567 7.37 8.27 33.11
C MET A 567 8.83 8.22 32.67
N PRO A 568 9.78 7.76 33.48
CA PRO A 568 11.16 7.56 33.07
C PRO A 568 11.33 6.58 31.90
N CYS A 569 10.55 5.49 31.85
CA CYS A 569 10.57 4.55 30.72
C CYS A 569 10.05 5.18 29.44
N LEU A 570 8.95 5.94 29.49
CA LEU A 570 8.42 6.67 28.36
C LEU A 570 9.44 7.68 27.79
N ASP A 571 10.14 8.40 28.65
CA ASP A 571 11.19 9.33 28.23
C ASP A 571 12.39 8.60 27.61
N LEU A 572 12.82 7.46 28.16
CA LEU A 572 13.89 6.65 27.57
C LEU A 572 13.51 6.10 26.18
N TRP A 573 12.28 5.59 25.99
CA TRP A 573 11.82 5.12 24.68
C TRP A 573 11.71 6.25 23.67
N TRP A 574 11.34 7.46 24.14
CA TRP A 574 11.22 8.64 23.31
C TRP A 574 12.57 9.20 22.85
N GLU A 575 13.51 9.34 23.77
CA GLU A 575 14.80 10.00 23.54
C GLU A 575 15.86 9.05 22.98
N GLY A 576 15.76 7.75 23.30
CA GLY A 576 16.82 6.77 23.08
C GLY A 576 18.02 7.02 24.04
N SER A 577 19.03 6.13 24.02
CA SER A 577 20.23 6.36 24.83
C SER A 577 21.24 7.20 24.07
N ALA A 578 21.78 8.24 24.73
CA ALA A 578 23.02 8.87 24.31
C ALA A 578 24.18 7.91 24.61
N GLN A 579 24.81 7.37 23.57
CA GLN A 579 25.97 6.52 23.70
C GLN A 579 27.13 7.27 24.36
N ARG A 580 27.66 6.74 25.48
CA ARG A 580 28.96 7.15 25.99
C ARG A 580 29.98 6.10 25.54
N ASP A 581 30.98 6.54 24.77
CA ASP A 581 32.08 5.69 24.36
C ASP A 581 32.80 5.13 25.61
N GLY A 582 32.83 3.79 25.73
CA GLY A 582 33.56 3.09 26.79
C GLY A 582 32.76 2.19 27.73
N ASP A 583 31.43 2.07 27.56
CA ASP A 583 30.62 1.17 28.38
C ASP A 583 30.74 -0.29 27.90
N PRO A 584 30.87 -1.29 28.83
CA PRO A 584 30.98 -2.70 28.48
C PRO A 584 29.68 -3.24 27.85
N GLU A 585 29.79 -4.27 26.98
CA GLU A 585 28.63 -4.96 26.40
C GLU A 585 27.64 -5.45 27.46
N PRO A 586 26.33 -5.31 27.23
CA PRO A 586 25.32 -5.73 28.20
C PRO A 586 25.33 -7.25 28.36
N SER A 587 25.59 -7.75 29.57
CA SER A 587 25.36 -9.15 29.92
C SER A 587 23.87 -9.34 30.21
N TRP A 588 23.28 -10.40 29.67
CA TRP A 588 21.90 -10.81 29.96
C TRP A 588 21.81 -11.30 31.40
N THR A 589 21.28 -10.49 32.30
CA THR A 589 21.04 -10.92 33.68
C THR A 589 19.65 -11.52 33.83
N SER A 590 19.57 -12.62 34.59
CA SER A 590 18.32 -13.33 34.90
C SER A 590 17.26 -12.40 35.50
N PRO A 591 15.97 -12.65 35.24
CA PRO A 591 14.86 -11.84 35.76
C PRO A 591 14.71 -12.10 37.26
N GLY A 592 15.34 -11.28 38.06
CA GLY A 592 15.20 -11.28 39.53
C GLY A 592 15.57 -9.89 40.03
N GLU A 593 14.59 -9.13 40.50
CA GLU A 593 14.75 -7.92 41.36
C GLU A 593 15.16 -6.60 40.72
N SER A 594 15.36 -6.48 39.38
CA SER A 594 15.58 -5.14 38.77
C SER A 594 14.27 -4.54 38.25
N SER A 595 14.01 -3.27 38.57
CA SER A 595 12.84 -2.55 38.03
C SER A 595 12.88 -2.49 36.49
N LEU A 596 11.70 -2.35 35.86
CA LEU A 596 11.59 -2.18 34.39
C LEU A 596 12.49 -1.07 33.87
N LEU A 597 12.62 0.03 34.61
CA LEU A 597 13.48 1.16 34.30
C LEU A 597 14.97 0.77 34.19
N ASN A 598 15.46 -0.03 35.14
CA ASN A 598 16.86 -0.46 35.14
C ASN A 598 17.14 -1.43 33.97
N SER A 599 16.22 -2.35 33.71
CA SER A 599 16.29 -3.24 32.55
C SER A 599 16.27 -2.45 31.24
N THR A 600 15.40 -1.44 31.12
CA THR A 600 15.32 -0.56 29.93
C THR A 600 16.63 0.22 29.72
N ARG A 601 17.18 0.83 30.78
CA ARG A 601 18.46 1.55 30.71
C ARG A 601 19.61 0.66 30.28
N GLN A 602 19.65 -0.58 30.79
CA GLN A 602 20.69 -1.53 30.45
C GLN A 602 20.60 -1.96 28.99
N LEU A 603 19.39 -2.29 28.51
CA LEU A 603 19.16 -2.72 27.13
C LEU A 603 19.43 -1.63 26.11
N LEU A 604 19.09 -0.36 26.41
CA LEU A 604 19.33 0.77 25.51
C LEU A 604 20.80 1.23 25.46
N ARG A 605 21.68 0.86 26.43
CA ARG A 605 23.11 1.24 26.44
C ARG A 605 23.92 0.70 25.25
N GLY A 606 23.52 -0.40 24.67
CA GLY A 606 24.20 -1.05 23.54
C GLY A 606 23.59 -0.75 22.16
N HIS A 607 22.43 -0.13 22.12
CA HIS A 607 21.67 -0.04 20.86
C HIS A 607 20.99 1.31 20.69
N GLN A 608 21.10 1.89 19.48
CA GLN A 608 20.37 3.10 19.09
C GLN A 608 18.90 2.74 18.76
N SER A 609 18.12 2.33 19.76
CA SER A 609 16.68 2.21 19.56
C SER A 609 16.08 3.62 19.59
N ARG A 610 15.47 4.05 18.48
CA ARG A 610 14.79 5.34 18.38
C ARG A 610 13.29 5.11 18.41
N TRP A 611 12.54 6.09 18.93
CA TRP A 611 11.08 6.10 18.93
C TRP A 611 10.48 5.71 17.57
N ASP A 612 11.13 6.14 16.47
CA ASP A 612 10.69 5.83 15.12
C ASP A 612 10.59 4.31 14.85
N ASN A 613 11.41 3.49 15.50
CA ASN A 613 11.35 2.03 15.39
C ASN A 613 10.36 1.39 16.38
N LEU A 614 9.97 2.11 17.44
CA LEU A 614 9.09 1.63 18.51
C LEU A 614 7.64 2.09 18.35
N GLN A 615 7.24 2.66 17.22
CA GLN A 615 5.91 3.27 17.03
C GLN A 615 4.75 2.29 17.26
N MET A 616 4.86 1.05 16.79
CA MET A 616 3.81 0.04 17.02
C MET A 616 3.83 -0.48 18.46
N PHE A 617 5.02 -0.72 19.02
CA PHE A 617 5.17 -1.05 20.45
C PHE A 617 4.51 0.04 21.32
N ALA A 618 4.77 1.32 21.05
CA ALA A 618 4.19 2.43 21.81
C ALA A 618 2.66 2.47 21.71
N ARG A 619 2.10 2.22 20.52
CA ARG A 619 0.63 2.12 20.33
C ARG A 619 0.06 0.98 21.17
N PHE A 620 0.64 -0.22 21.10
CA PHE A 620 0.22 -1.37 21.91
C PHE A 620 0.34 -1.06 23.40
N PHE A 621 1.46 -0.49 23.82
CA PHE A 621 1.68 -0.12 25.22
C PHE A 621 0.58 0.83 25.73
N MET A 622 0.34 1.91 25.00
CA MET A 622 -0.71 2.87 25.34
C MET A 622 -2.10 2.23 25.36
N GLY A 623 -2.44 1.41 24.37
CA GLY A 623 -3.71 0.70 24.32
C GLY A 623 -3.91 -0.24 25.51
N LEU A 624 -2.83 -0.89 25.99
CA LEU A 624 -2.86 -1.82 27.13
C LEU A 624 -3.01 -1.12 28.49
N LEU A 625 -2.74 0.20 28.59
CA LEU A 625 -2.92 0.97 29.84
C LEU A 625 -4.41 1.16 30.23
N THR A 626 -5.34 0.65 29.45
CA THR A 626 -6.77 0.87 29.69
C THR A 626 -7.43 -0.30 30.41
N SER A 627 -8.27 -0.03 31.41
CA SER A 627 -9.05 -1.04 32.15
C SER A 627 -10.03 -1.83 31.25
N ARG A 628 -10.36 -1.32 30.07
CA ARG A 628 -11.22 -2.02 29.08
C ARG A 628 -10.72 -3.40 28.68
N LEU A 629 -9.40 -3.64 28.81
CA LEU A 629 -8.76 -4.87 28.37
C LEU A 629 -8.64 -5.94 29.47
N GLU A 630 -8.90 -5.60 30.75
CA GLU A 630 -8.86 -6.54 31.86
C GLU A 630 -9.76 -7.76 31.63
N GLY A 631 -10.99 -7.53 31.17
CA GLY A 631 -11.94 -8.59 30.84
C GLY A 631 -11.53 -9.44 29.63
N ARG A 632 -10.78 -8.85 28.68
CA ARG A 632 -10.32 -9.55 27.46
C ARG A 632 -9.11 -10.42 27.70
N LEU A 633 -8.17 -9.96 28.52
CA LEU A 633 -6.96 -10.71 28.87
C LEU A 633 -7.18 -11.81 29.90
N LYS A 634 -8.40 -11.93 30.50
CA LYS A 634 -8.83 -13.04 31.39
C LYS A 634 -7.77 -13.43 32.45
N GLY A 635 -7.12 -12.43 33.05
CA GLY A 635 -6.09 -12.65 34.07
C GLY A 635 -4.69 -13.01 33.55
N LEU A 636 -4.46 -12.90 32.23
CA LEU A 636 -3.12 -13.09 31.61
C LEU A 636 -2.16 -11.95 31.98
N ALA A 637 -2.67 -10.76 32.26
CA ALA A 637 -1.93 -9.63 32.82
C ALA A 637 -2.76 -9.04 33.97
N GLY A 638 -2.10 -8.66 35.08
CA GLY A 638 -2.73 -7.92 36.18
C GLY A 638 -3.16 -6.52 35.69
N GLY A 639 -4.34 -6.08 36.10
CA GLY A 639 -4.80 -4.72 35.80
C GLY A 639 -4.02 -3.66 36.59
N PHE A 640 -3.90 -2.47 36.05
CA PHE A 640 -3.38 -1.30 36.78
C PHE A 640 -4.35 -0.92 37.91
N SER A 641 -3.86 -0.89 39.13
CA SER A 641 -4.67 -0.47 40.31
C SER A 641 -4.57 1.03 40.60
N GLY A 642 -3.80 1.81 39.86
CA GLY A 642 -3.55 3.23 40.07
C GLY A 642 -4.00 4.13 38.91
N ASP A 643 -4.21 5.43 39.19
CA ASP A 643 -4.50 6.45 38.16
C ASP A 643 -3.23 6.83 37.41
N VAL A 644 -2.85 6.02 36.40
CA VAL A 644 -1.71 6.30 35.52
C VAL A 644 -2.09 7.19 34.32
N LEU A 645 -3.39 7.34 34.05
CA LEU A 645 -3.87 8.06 32.87
C LEU A 645 -3.65 9.57 32.97
N GLY A 646 -3.69 10.14 34.20
CA GLY A 646 -3.37 11.53 34.44
C GLY A 646 -1.93 11.90 34.04
N PRO A 647 -0.90 11.27 34.63
CA PRO A 647 0.50 11.46 34.22
C PRO A 647 0.79 11.19 32.75
N VAL A 648 0.16 10.16 32.14
CA VAL A 648 0.30 9.85 30.71
C VAL A 648 -0.27 10.97 29.84
N ALA A 649 -1.44 11.53 30.21
CA ALA A 649 -2.03 12.66 29.48
C ALA A 649 -1.12 13.89 29.53
N ASP A 650 -0.51 14.17 30.67
CA ASP A 650 0.44 15.29 30.84
C ASP A 650 1.73 15.06 30.06
N TRP A 651 2.23 13.82 30.01
CA TRP A 651 3.40 13.45 29.21
C TRP A 651 3.11 13.63 27.71
N LEU A 652 1.99 13.11 27.23
CA LEU A 652 1.56 13.25 25.83
C LEU A 652 1.41 14.73 25.44
N GLY A 653 0.77 15.55 26.32
CA GLY A 653 0.59 16.97 26.09
C GLY A 653 1.93 17.72 26.01
N ARG A 654 2.91 17.39 26.86
CA ARG A 654 4.27 17.99 26.80
C ARG A 654 4.98 17.63 25.49
N LYS A 655 4.95 16.35 25.06
CA LYS A 655 5.65 15.91 23.84
C LYS A 655 4.99 16.47 22.58
N LEU A 656 3.67 16.60 22.55
CA LEU A 656 2.93 17.19 21.42
C LEU A 656 3.25 18.69 21.19
N ARG A 657 3.66 19.44 22.23
CA ARG A 657 4.04 20.85 22.09
C ARG A 657 5.46 21.08 21.55
N GLY A 658 6.33 20.09 21.63
CA GLY A 658 7.78 20.27 21.39
C GLY A 658 8.35 19.52 20.19
N ASP A 659 7.56 18.82 19.38
CA ASP A 659 8.11 17.84 18.46
C ASP A 659 7.86 18.05 16.97
N THR A 660 8.65 17.31 16.18
CA THR A 660 8.62 17.31 14.72
C THR A 660 7.34 16.65 14.16
N GLU A 661 6.91 17.06 12.98
CA GLU A 661 5.68 16.71 12.28
C GLU A 661 5.39 15.20 12.22
N ARG A 662 6.41 14.35 12.04
CA ARG A 662 6.25 12.89 11.94
C ARG A 662 5.95 12.22 13.29
N ARG A 663 6.54 12.69 14.36
CA ARG A 663 6.32 12.16 15.71
C ARG A 663 4.96 12.57 16.24
N LEU A 664 4.45 13.73 15.81
CA LEU A 664 3.09 14.18 16.11
C LEU A 664 2.05 13.12 15.72
N LEU A 665 2.09 12.59 14.49
CA LEU A 665 1.17 11.51 14.07
C LEU A 665 1.26 10.26 14.95
N SER A 666 2.48 9.86 15.32
CA SER A 666 2.69 8.70 16.21
C SER A 666 2.00 8.88 17.56
N LEU A 667 2.13 10.10 18.15
CA LEU A 667 1.46 10.43 19.41
C LEU A 667 -0.06 10.48 19.28
N LEU A 668 -0.60 11.04 18.18
CA LEU A 668 -2.04 11.05 17.91
C LEU A 668 -2.60 9.61 17.82
N HIS A 669 -1.86 8.69 17.22
CA HIS A 669 -2.23 7.29 17.21
C HIS A 669 -2.19 6.65 18.60
N CYS A 670 -1.22 6.99 19.44
CA CYS A 670 -1.18 6.54 20.83
C CYS A 670 -2.43 7.01 21.62
N VAL A 671 -2.82 8.27 21.44
CA VAL A 671 -4.07 8.80 22.05
C VAL A 671 -5.31 8.05 21.50
N ALA A 672 -5.33 7.75 20.21
CA ALA A 672 -6.44 7.03 19.58
C ALA A 672 -6.55 5.57 20.06
N GLU A 673 -5.44 4.91 20.40
CA GLU A 673 -5.44 3.56 20.98
C GLU A 673 -5.90 3.55 22.43
N LEU A 674 -5.57 4.58 23.22
CA LEU A 674 -6.05 4.72 24.60
C LEU A 674 -7.57 4.72 24.72
N ARG A 675 -8.31 5.31 23.75
CA ARG A 675 -9.78 5.43 23.77
C ARG A 675 -10.37 5.96 25.09
N GLN A 676 -9.65 6.87 25.75
CA GLN A 676 -10.07 7.51 27.01
C GLN A 676 -10.45 8.96 26.74
N GLU A 677 -11.73 9.29 26.87
CA GLU A 677 -12.24 10.64 26.57
C GLU A 677 -11.57 11.73 27.45
N GLY A 678 -11.31 11.42 28.73
CA GLY A 678 -10.63 12.34 29.63
C GLY A 678 -9.20 12.69 29.20
N VAL A 679 -8.44 11.69 28.74
CA VAL A 679 -7.09 11.88 28.19
C VAL A 679 -7.16 12.61 26.85
N THR A 680 -8.05 12.17 25.95
CA THR A 680 -8.20 12.80 24.63
C THR A 680 -8.57 14.28 24.76
N GLY A 681 -9.51 14.64 25.65
CA GLY A 681 -9.89 16.03 25.88
C GLY A 681 -8.77 16.89 26.51
N ARG A 682 -7.93 16.30 27.38
CA ARG A 682 -6.75 17.00 27.93
C ARG A 682 -5.69 17.25 26.86
N VAL A 683 -5.37 16.24 26.05
CA VAL A 683 -4.41 16.34 24.95
C VAL A 683 -4.90 17.30 23.87
N ALA A 684 -6.17 17.25 23.50
CA ALA A 684 -6.75 18.12 22.48
C ALA A 684 -6.70 19.63 22.89
N ARG A 685 -6.75 19.93 24.19
CA ARG A 685 -6.56 21.30 24.69
C ARG A 685 -5.15 21.85 24.52
N GLU A 686 -4.14 20.97 24.38
CA GLU A 686 -2.73 21.37 24.15
C GLU A 686 -2.41 21.60 22.66
N LEU A 687 -3.29 21.14 21.74
CA LEU A 687 -3.09 21.21 20.28
C LEU A 687 -3.67 22.53 19.73
N GLU A 688 -2.86 23.60 19.74
CA GLU A 688 -3.22 24.87 19.09
C GLU A 688 -2.72 24.96 17.65
N ASP A 689 -1.54 24.44 17.38
CA ASP A 689 -0.90 24.41 16.05
C ASP A 689 -0.60 22.96 15.67
N VAL A 690 -1.25 22.49 14.60
CA VAL A 690 -1.08 21.15 14.05
C VAL A 690 -0.48 21.27 12.66
N ASN A 691 0.84 21.10 12.58
CA ASN A 691 1.57 21.16 11.33
C ASN A 691 1.96 19.75 10.85
N LEU A 692 1.35 19.31 9.75
CA LEU A 692 1.64 18.07 9.04
C LEU A 692 2.00 18.36 7.58
N PHE A 693 2.69 19.47 7.36
CA PHE A 693 3.17 19.88 6.04
C PHE A 693 4.07 18.81 5.42
N LYS A 694 3.77 18.38 4.19
CA LYS A 694 4.48 17.32 3.46
C LYS A 694 4.46 15.92 4.11
N VAL A 695 3.66 15.73 5.14
CA VAL A 695 3.47 14.41 5.74
C VAL A 695 2.35 13.69 5.01
N THR A 696 2.67 12.66 4.24
CA THR A 696 1.64 11.86 3.53
C THR A 696 0.73 11.16 4.52
N LEU A 697 -0.57 11.46 4.46
CA LEU A 697 -1.59 10.93 5.36
C LEU A 697 -2.29 9.72 4.74
N ASN A 698 -2.28 8.61 5.46
CA ASN A 698 -3.07 7.44 5.13
C ASN A 698 -4.46 7.50 5.82
N PRO A 699 -5.40 6.60 5.48
CA PRO A 699 -6.73 6.60 6.09
C PRO A 699 -6.76 6.47 7.62
N ALA A 700 -5.81 5.75 8.23
CA ALA A 700 -5.72 5.59 9.68
C ALA A 700 -5.22 6.88 10.35
N ASP A 701 -4.31 7.62 9.69
CA ASP A 701 -3.83 8.93 10.17
C ASP A 701 -4.98 9.94 10.20
N CYS A 702 -5.79 9.97 9.14
CA CYS A 702 -7.00 10.81 9.08
C CYS A 702 -8.00 10.46 10.18
N ALA A 703 -8.16 9.17 10.51
CA ALA A 703 -9.04 8.72 11.58
C ALA A 703 -8.52 9.12 12.97
N ALA A 704 -7.20 9.00 13.21
CA ALA A 704 -6.58 9.44 14.47
C ALA A 704 -6.69 10.97 14.65
N LEU A 705 -6.42 11.75 13.59
CA LEU A 705 -6.63 13.20 13.57
C LEU A 705 -8.08 13.55 13.89
N ALA A 706 -9.04 12.93 13.20
CA ALA A 706 -10.47 13.18 13.41
C ALA A 706 -10.90 12.86 14.86
N TYR A 707 -10.38 11.77 15.42
CA TYR A 707 -10.68 11.36 16.80
C TYR A 707 -10.14 12.38 17.82
N VAL A 708 -8.86 12.74 17.72
CA VAL A 708 -8.23 13.61 18.72
C VAL A 708 -8.69 15.06 18.59
N LEU A 709 -8.63 15.64 17.37
CA LEU A 709 -9.03 17.04 17.17
C LEU A 709 -10.55 17.22 17.23
N GLY A 710 -11.33 16.16 16.97
CA GLY A 710 -12.78 16.18 17.18
C GLY A 710 -13.19 16.38 18.63
N ALA A 711 -12.31 16.07 19.59
CA ALA A 711 -12.50 16.33 21.02
C ALA A 711 -12.10 17.75 21.46
N SER A 712 -11.48 18.57 20.57
CA SER A 712 -11.11 19.96 20.88
C SER A 712 -12.34 20.88 20.95
N GLU A 713 -12.24 21.96 21.71
CA GLU A 713 -13.25 23.02 21.70
C GLU A 713 -13.18 23.81 20.38
N PRO A 714 -14.30 24.33 19.83
CA PRO A 714 -14.30 25.15 18.63
C PRO A 714 -13.38 26.39 18.80
N GLY A 715 -12.53 26.66 17.79
CA GLY A 715 -11.57 27.78 17.79
C GLY A 715 -10.30 27.54 18.63
N ARG A 716 -10.17 26.36 19.23
CA ARG A 716 -8.94 26.01 19.97
C ARG A 716 -7.77 25.74 19.03
N VAL A 717 -8.00 25.06 17.91
CA VAL A 717 -7.00 24.80 16.88
C VAL A 717 -6.82 26.07 16.05
N LYS A 718 -5.71 26.78 16.29
CA LYS A 718 -5.39 28.04 15.59
C LYS A 718 -4.95 27.78 14.14
N ASN A 719 -4.20 26.71 13.92
CA ASN A 719 -3.68 26.37 12.60
C ASN A 719 -3.71 24.86 12.42
N LEU A 720 -4.35 24.40 11.32
CA LEU A 720 -4.28 23.05 10.83
C LEU A 720 -3.65 23.07 9.45
N ASN A 721 -2.38 22.70 9.35
CA ASN A 721 -1.64 22.63 8.10
C ASN A 721 -1.48 21.19 7.61
N LEU A 722 -2.25 20.85 6.58
CA LEU A 722 -2.21 19.56 5.87
C LEU A 722 -1.77 19.75 4.42
N SER A 723 -1.04 20.85 4.11
CA SER A 723 -0.59 21.12 2.75
C SER A 723 0.40 20.06 2.27
N TYR A 724 0.30 19.61 1.01
CA TYR A 724 1.15 18.57 0.40
C TYR A 724 1.09 17.20 1.10
N SER A 725 -0.02 16.87 1.77
CA SER A 725 -0.16 15.64 2.55
C SER A 725 -0.82 14.50 1.77
N ASN A 726 -1.05 14.68 0.48
CA ASN A 726 -1.75 13.71 -0.38
C ASN A 726 -3.08 13.23 0.22
N LEU A 727 -3.81 14.17 0.85
CA LEU A 727 -5.05 13.90 1.59
C LEU A 727 -6.13 13.25 0.72
N GLY A 728 -6.29 13.74 -0.52
CA GLY A 728 -7.33 13.31 -1.46
C GLY A 728 -8.74 13.48 -0.91
N MET A 729 -9.74 13.15 -1.73
CA MET A 729 -11.15 13.26 -1.32
C MET A 729 -11.52 12.30 -0.19
N ALA A 730 -10.93 11.10 -0.17
CA ALA A 730 -11.19 10.12 0.89
C ALA A 730 -10.70 10.60 2.26
N GLY A 731 -9.53 11.21 2.33
CA GLY A 731 -9.00 11.81 3.56
C GLY A 731 -9.84 13.00 4.01
N LEU A 732 -10.17 13.92 3.08
CA LEU A 732 -10.98 15.11 3.38
C LEU A 732 -12.36 14.75 3.97
N ARG A 733 -13.06 13.77 3.36
CA ARG A 733 -14.33 13.28 3.89
C ARG A 733 -14.22 12.73 5.32
N ARG A 734 -13.08 12.12 5.66
CA ARG A 734 -12.84 11.58 7.01
C ARG A 734 -12.65 12.65 8.06
N ILE A 735 -11.98 13.76 7.72
CA ILE A 735 -11.69 14.84 8.65
C ILE A 735 -12.74 15.96 8.62
N ARG A 736 -13.77 15.88 7.74
CA ARG A 736 -14.76 16.96 7.56
C ARG A 736 -15.38 17.46 8.86
N GLY A 737 -15.61 16.55 9.83
CA GLY A 737 -16.23 16.88 11.12
C GLY A 737 -15.38 17.76 12.03
N LEU A 738 -14.07 17.91 11.77
CA LEU A 738 -13.20 18.77 12.57
C LEU A 738 -12.89 20.14 11.91
N LEU A 739 -13.10 20.27 10.58
CA LEU A 739 -12.65 21.44 9.82
C LEU A 739 -13.25 22.76 10.32
N HIS A 740 -14.52 22.76 10.68
CA HIS A 740 -15.21 23.95 11.20
C HIS A 740 -14.67 24.47 12.54
N ARG A 741 -13.83 23.67 13.25
CA ARG A 741 -13.26 23.99 14.57
C ARG A 741 -11.94 24.76 14.49
N CYS A 742 -11.32 24.81 13.31
CA CYS A 742 -10.01 25.43 13.09
C CYS A 742 -10.15 26.90 12.69
N GLU A 743 -9.19 27.78 13.09
CA GLU A 743 -9.18 29.17 12.62
C GLU A 743 -8.47 29.32 11.27
N THR A 744 -7.35 28.64 11.09
CA THR A 744 -6.63 28.58 9.79
C THR A 744 -6.62 27.15 9.29
N LEU A 745 -7.10 26.95 8.06
CA LEU A 745 -7.14 25.65 7.40
C LEU A 745 -6.30 25.69 6.11
N GLN A 746 -5.21 24.93 6.09
CA GLN A 746 -4.29 24.87 4.96
C GLN A 746 -4.36 23.50 4.30
N LEU A 747 -4.95 23.44 3.09
CA LEU A 747 -5.20 22.22 2.31
C LEU A 747 -4.55 22.28 0.92
N ARG A 748 -3.47 23.06 0.76
CA ARG A 748 -2.81 23.28 -0.52
C ARG A 748 -2.26 21.95 -1.09
N TYR A 749 -2.36 21.77 -2.41
CA TYR A 749 -1.75 20.64 -3.15
C TYR A 749 -2.07 19.26 -2.58
N ASN A 750 -3.37 18.96 -2.42
CA ASN A 750 -3.86 17.70 -1.86
C ASN A 750 -4.69 16.85 -2.83
N SER A 751 -4.60 17.12 -4.14
CA SER A 751 -5.36 16.42 -5.18
C SER A 751 -6.88 16.44 -4.92
N LEU A 752 -7.38 17.57 -4.43
CA LEU A 752 -8.79 17.79 -4.16
C LEU A 752 -9.51 18.24 -5.44
N ASP A 753 -10.72 17.77 -5.64
CA ASP A 753 -11.56 18.08 -6.80
C ASP A 753 -12.74 19.02 -6.42
N LYS A 754 -13.70 19.19 -7.35
CA LYS A 754 -14.88 20.03 -7.15
C LYS A 754 -15.74 19.63 -5.95
N GLU A 755 -15.74 18.34 -5.53
CA GLU A 755 -16.49 17.89 -4.36
C GLU A 755 -15.89 18.42 -3.06
N ALA A 756 -14.58 18.68 -3.03
CA ALA A 756 -13.94 19.32 -1.87
C ALA A 756 -14.56 20.70 -1.60
N ALA A 757 -14.79 21.48 -2.64
CA ALA A 757 -15.44 22.78 -2.50
C ALA A 757 -16.87 22.67 -1.95
N VAL A 758 -17.58 21.56 -2.19
CA VAL A 758 -18.90 21.31 -1.58
C VAL A 758 -18.73 21.09 -0.07
N ILE A 759 -17.77 20.26 0.35
CA ILE A 759 -17.48 20.00 1.78
C ILE A 759 -17.07 21.30 2.47
N GLU A 760 -16.18 22.10 1.86
CA GLU A 760 -15.74 23.38 2.42
C GLU A 760 -16.90 24.41 2.48
N ALA A 761 -17.78 24.40 1.50
CA ALA A 761 -18.98 25.23 1.51
C ALA A 761 -19.93 24.84 2.68
N GLU A 762 -20.09 23.55 2.97
CA GLU A 762 -20.82 23.04 4.14
C GLU A 762 -20.16 23.50 5.45
N VAL A 763 -18.83 23.39 5.54
CA VAL A 763 -18.02 23.88 6.68
C VAL A 763 -18.25 25.37 6.91
N LEU A 764 -18.19 26.18 5.84
CA LEU A 764 -18.37 27.63 5.91
C LEU A 764 -19.81 28.04 6.28
N ARG A 765 -20.83 27.23 5.94
CA ARG A 765 -22.23 27.45 6.33
C ARG A 765 -22.54 26.99 7.76
N SER A 766 -21.64 26.23 8.37
CA SER A 766 -21.87 25.73 9.75
C SER A 766 -22.04 26.90 10.72
N PRO A 767 -23.06 26.90 11.59
CA PRO A 767 -23.21 27.92 12.64
C PRO A 767 -22.04 27.96 13.63
N GLN A 768 -21.30 26.87 13.73
CA GLN A 768 -20.12 26.75 14.61
C GLN A 768 -18.81 27.01 13.89
N CYS A 769 -18.83 27.49 12.63
CA CYS A 769 -17.64 27.74 11.86
C CYS A 769 -16.73 28.78 12.54
N GLN A 770 -15.43 28.42 12.72
CA GLN A 770 -14.40 29.27 13.28
C GLN A 770 -13.33 29.64 12.23
N VAL A 771 -13.50 29.18 10.99
CA VAL A 771 -12.50 29.35 9.93
C VAL A 771 -12.41 30.82 9.52
N LYS A 772 -11.23 31.41 9.73
CA LYS A 772 -10.87 32.77 9.32
C LYS A 772 -10.02 32.80 8.04
N ARG A 773 -9.14 31.79 7.89
CA ARG A 773 -8.27 31.67 6.73
C ARG A 773 -8.39 30.28 6.12
N LEU A 774 -8.67 30.23 4.80
CA LEU A 774 -8.84 28.98 4.04
C LEU A 774 -7.92 29.00 2.82
N LEU A 775 -6.98 28.04 2.77
CA LEU A 775 -5.97 27.93 1.71
C LEU A 775 -6.18 26.65 0.91
N LEU A 776 -6.65 26.78 -0.33
CA LEU A 776 -6.99 25.66 -1.23
C LEU A 776 -6.14 25.64 -2.52
N CYS A 777 -5.06 26.42 -2.57
CA CYS A 777 -4.21 26.57 -3.76
C CYS A 777 -3.74 25.21 -4.31
N GLY A 778 -3.60 25.09 -5.65
CA GLY A 778 -3.07 23.90 -6.29
C GLY A 778 -3.99 22.66 -6.26
N ASN A 779 -5.29 22.84 -6.04
CA ASN A 779 -6.31 21.80 -6.11
C ASN A 779 -7.22 22.00 -7.33
N CYS A 780 -7.75 20.93 -7.93
CA CYS A 780 -8.57 21.00 -9.14
C CYS A 780 -10.06 21.26 -8.84
N LEU A 781 -10.37 22.36 -8.13
CA LEU A 781 -11.75 22.68 -7.74
C LEU A 781 -12.63 23.07 -8.93
N GLY A 782 -12.06 23.70 -9.97
CA GLY A 782 -12.75 24.14 -11.17
C GLY A 782 -13.80 25.22 -10.92
N SER A 783 -14.49 25.59 -12.00
CA SER A 783 -15.48 26.66 -11.97
C SER A 783 -16.71 26.34 -11.13
N GLU A 784 -17.15 25.08 -11.10
CA GLU A 784 -18.29 24.67 -10.27
C GLU A 784 -17.97 24.75 -8.78
N GLY A 785 -16.77 24.29 -8.38
CA GLY A 785 -16.30 24.41 -7.00
C GLY A 785 -16.24 25.87 -6.53
N ALA A 786 -15.71 26.76 -7.35
CA ALA A 786 -15.66 28.19 -7.06
C ALA A 786 -17.06 28.76 -6.81
N ARG A 787 -18.04 28.48 -7.68
CA ARG A 787 -19.43 28.94 -7.49
C ARG A 787 -20.03 28.49 -6.16
N ARG A 788 -19.77 27.24 -5.73
CA ARG A 788 -20.24 26.73 -4.42
C ARG A 788 -19.64 27.51 -3.25
N LEU A 789 -18.36 27.87 -3.36
CA LEU A 789 -17.70 28.69 -2.35
C LEU A 789 -18.29 30.11 -2.30
N TRP A 790 -18.58 30.75 -3.45
CA TRP A 790 -19.21 32.07 -3.48
C TRP A 790 -20.60 32.05 -2.82
N GLU A 791 -21.40 31.03 -3.10
CA GLU A 791 -22.73 30.85 -2.45
C GLU A 791 -22.59 30.72 -0.94
N ALA A 792 -21.62 29.96 -0.43
CA ALA A 792 -21.39 29.81 0.99
C ALA A 792 -20.92 31.12 1.65
N LEU A 793 -20.08 31.88 0.97
CA LEU A 793 -19.57 33.17 1.44
C LEU A 793 -20.65 34.23 1.56
N ARG A 794 -21.74 34.15 0.81
CA ARG A 794 -22.89 35.05 0.97
C ARG A 794 -23.46 35.02 2.41
N GLU A 795 -23.42 33.85 3.04
CA GLU A 795 -23.99 33.60 4.37
C GLU A 795 -22.92 33.60 5.47
N ASN A 796 -21.68 33.21 5.13
CA ASN A 796 -20.58 33.10 6.09
C ASN A 796 -20.17 34.48 6.64
N ARG A 797 -19.86 34.54 7.96
CA ARG A 797 -19.47 35.73 8.69
C ARG A 797 -18.16 35.54 9.49
N THR A 798 -17.37 34.53 9.14
CA THR A 798 -16.12 34.20 9.86
C THR A 798 -14.89 34.29 8.98
N LEU A 799 -14.99 33.95 7.68
CA LEU A 799 -13.85 33.89 6.76
C LEU A 799 -13.38 35.31 6.41
N GLU A 800 -12.08 35.56 6.65
CA GLU A 800 -11.37 36.80 6.36
C GLU A 800 -10.47 36.69 5.13
N GLU A 801 -9.86 35.52 4.91
CA GLU A 801 -8.92 35.30 3.82
C GLU A 801 -9.22 33.99 3.09
N LEU A 802 -9.29 34.05 1.74
CA LEU A 802 -9.51 32.90 0.87
C LEU A 802 -8.45 32.85 -0.23
N TYR A 803 -7.74 31.74 -0.33
CA TYR A 803 -6.68 31.50 -1.30
C TYR A 803 -7.09 30.40 -2.28
N LEU A 804 -7.29 30.77 -3.56
CA LEU A 804 -7.73 29.89 -4.65
C LEU A 804 -6.77 29.92 -5.84
N ASP A 805 -5.46 30.08 -5.59
CA ASP A 805 -4.47 30.12 -6.66
C ASP A 805 -4.35 28.74 -7.31
N ILE A 806 -4.25 28.70 -8.65
CA ILE A 806 -4.05 27.47 -9.43
C ILE A 806 -5.12 26.41 -9.10
N THR A 807 -6.38 26.79 -9.11
CA THR A 807 -7.50 25.89 -8.84
C THR A 807 -8.34 25.56 -10.07
N SER A 808 -7.82 25.86 -11.27
CA SER A 808 -8.46 25.59 -12.58
C SER A 808 -9.79 26.32 -12.79
N ILE A 809 -9.96 27.49 -12.16
CA ILE A 809 -11.14 28.33 -12.34
C ILE A 809 -11.07 29.02 -13.72
N THR A 810 -12.20 29.05 -14.46
CA THR A 810 -12.37 29.79 -15.68
C THR A 810 -13.38 30.93 -15.46
N ASP A 811 -13.61 31.78 -16.47
CA ASP A 811 -14.57 32.89 -16.36
C ASP A 811 -15.95 32.45 -15.88
N SER A 812 -16.43 31.25 -16.28
CA SER A 812 -17.71 30.73 -15.79
C SER A 812 -17.70 30.42 -14.27
N GLY A 813 -16.53 30.33 -13.65
CA GLY A 813 -16.39 30.18 -12.18
C GLY A 813 -16.60 31.48 -11.43
N LEU A 814 -16.59 32.63 -12.12
CA LEU A 814 -16.88 33.93 -11.55
C LEU A 814 -18.38 34.27 -11.60
N ASP A 815 -19.20 33.42 -12.22
CA ASP A 815 -20.66 33.58 -12.23
C ASP A 815 -21.16 33.65 -10.78
N ASN A 816 -22.07 34.58 -10.49
CA ASN A 816 -22.60 34.86 -9.14
C ASN A 816 -21.57 35.33 -8.09
N MET A 817 -20.28 35.46 -8.41
CA MET A 817 -19.26 35.93 -7.47
C MET A 817 -19.58 37.34 -6.95
N LEU A 818 -19.85 38.29 -7.87
CA LEU A 818 -20.10 39.68 -7.52
C LEU A 818 -21.25 39.86 -6.49
N PRO A 819 -22.49 39.38 -6.72
CA PRO A 819 -23.56 39.55 -5.74
C PRO A 819 -23.28 38.83 -4.40
N CYS A 820 -22.60 37.69 -4.43
CA CYS A 820 -22.27 36.95 -3.21
C CYS A 820 -21.21 37.67 -2.37
N LEU A 821 -20.10 38.10 -2.99
CA LEU A 821 -19.01 38.76 -2.29
C LEU A 821 -19.36 40.23 -1.91
N LEU A 822 -20.19 40.93 -2.63
CA LEU A 822 -20.69 42.23 -2.20
C LEU A 822 -21.60 42.13 -0.97
N ALA A 823 -22.37 41.06 -0.82
CA ALA A 823 -23.18 40.77 0.36
C ALA A 823 -22.37 40.28 1.59
N ASN A 824 -21.18 39.76 1.35
CA ASN A 824 -20.29 39.33 2.42
C ASN A 824 -19.61 40.53 3.10
N SER A 825 -19.51 40.55 4.44
CA SER A 825 -18.93 41.67 5.18
C SER A 825 -17.58 41.36 5.83
N THR A 826 -17.14 40.09 5.81
CA THR A 826 -15.97 39.63 6.57
C THR A 826 -14.73 39.40 5.72
N LEU A 827 -14.89 38.98 4.46
CA LEU A 827 -13.78 38.68 3.57
C LEU A 827 -12.97 39.95 3.22
N ARG A 828 -11.67 39.90 3.50
CA ARG A 828 -10.70 41.00 3.31
C ARG A 828 -9.67 40.70 2.24
N LEU A 829 -9.35 39.40 1.99
CA LEU A 829 -8.38 38.97 1.01
C LEU A 829 -8.94 37.82 0.17
N LEU A 830 -8.81 37.95 -1.15
CA LEU A 830 -9.08 36.91 -2.12
C LEU A 830 -7.89 36.79 -3.07
N THR A 831 -7.29 35.58 -3.18
CA THR A 831 -6.27 35.32 -4.20
C THR A 831 -6.78 34.30 -5.21
N VAL A 832 -6.58 34.56 -6.50
CA VAL A 832 -7.02 33.71 -7.63
C VAL A 832 -5.96 33.63 -8.73
N VAL A 833 -4.69 33.76 -8.35
CA VAL A 833 -3.55 33.78 -9.28
C VAL A 833 -3.42 32.42 -9.98
N GLY A 834 -2.98 32.41 -11.22
CA GLY A 834 -2.72 31.18 -11.96
C GLY A 834 -3.96 30.40 -12.41
N ASN A 835 -5.13 31.02 -12.39
CA ASN A 835 -6.36 30.44 -12.93
C ASN A 835 -6.53 30.77 -14.43
N ARG A 836 -7.43 30.06 -15.11
CA ARG A 836 -7.68 30.20 -16.56
C ARG A 836 -8.70 31.32 -16.84
N LEU A 837 -8.39 32.55 -16.41
CA LEU A 837 -9.24 33.70 -16.56
C LEU A 837 -8.86 34.48 -17.81
N SER A 838 -9.83 34.79 -18.65
CA SER A 838 -9.67 35.70 -19.79
C SER A 838 -9.64 37.17 -19.34
N GLU A 839 -9.45 38.07 -20.27
CA GLU A 839 -9.54 39.53 -20.02
C GLU A 839 -10.90 39.91 -19.40
N ALA A 840 -12.00 39.27 -19.84
CA ALA A 840 -13.34 39.48 -19.26
C ALA A 840 -13.40 39.03 -17.78
N GLY A 841 -12.79 37.92 -17.46
CA GLY A 841 -12.65 37.45 -16.07
C GLY A 841 -11.84 38.44 -15.20
N GLN A 842 -10.73 38.97 -15.73
CA GLN A 842 -9.91 40.00 -15.05
C GLN A 842 -10.68 41.30 -14.84
N GLN A 843 -11.50 41.71 -15.83
CA GLN A 843 -12.38 42.87 -15.69
C GLN A 843 -13.43 42.67 -14.58
N THR A 844 -13.99 41.44 -14.44
CA THR A 844 -14.92 41.09 -13.37
C THR A 844 -14.27 41.19 -11.98
N LEU A 845 -13.02 40.72 -11.83
CA LEU A 845 -12.27 40.86 -10.57
C LEU A 845 -11.94 42.33 -10.26
N SER A 846 -11.60 43.13 -11.29
CA SER A 846 -11.35 44.58 -11.16
C SER A 846 -12.60 45.31 -10.72
N GLU A 847 -13.77 44.95 -11.28
CA GLU A 847 -15.08 45.51 -10.88
C GLU A 847 -15.40 45.19 -9.40
N LEU A 848 -15.08 43.92 -8.95
CA LEU A 848 -15.21 43.53 -7.53
C LEU A 848 -14.36 44.44 -6.63
N SER A 849 -13.07 44.62 -6.97
CA SER A 849 -12.15 45.49 -6.21
C SER A 849 -12.64 46.91 -6.15
N ARG A 850 -13.18 47.44 -7.25
CA ARG A 850 -13.73 48.81 -7.33
C ARG A 850 -15.00 48.97 -6.47
N ARG A 851 -15.89 47.96 -6.45
CA ARG A 851 -17.17 48.04 -5.71
C ARG A 851 -17.04 47.67 -4.24
N LYS A 852 -15.98 46.95 -3.86
CA LYS A 852 -15.70 46.57 -2.45
C LYS A 852 -14.26 46.93 -2.07
N PRO A 853 -13.96 48.20 -1.78
CA PRO A 853 -12.60 48.69 -1.51
C PRO A 853 -11.94 48.03 -0.28
N GLY A 854 -12.73 47.46 0.63
CA GLY A 854 -12.23 46.72 1.80
C GLY A 854 -11.76 45.29 1.51
N LEU A 855 -11.94 44.79 0.28
CA LEU A 855 -11.51 43.48 -0.16
C LEU A 855 -10.31 43.63 -1.12
N LYS A 856 -9.14 43.12 -0.67
CA LYS A 856 -7.94 43.02 -1.52
C LYS A 856 -8.11 41.80 -2.42
N VAL A 857 -8.09 42.00 -3.77
CA VAL A 857 -8.11 40.89 -4.73
C VAL A 857 -6.76 40.84 -5.43
N ILE A 858 -6.12 39.65 -5.39
CA ILE A 858 -4.86 39.36 -6.07
C ILE A 858 -5.13 38.35 -7.17
N SER A 859 -4.89 38.73 -8.43
CA SER A 859 -5.19 37.89 -9.59
C SER A 859 -4.02 37.66 -10.54
N THR A 860 -2.86 38.31 -10.30
CA THR A 860 -1.67 38.22 -11.14
C THR A 860 -0.40 38.02 -10.32
N PHE A 861 0.61 37.34 -10.89
CA PHE A 861 1.92 37.12 -10.25
C PHE A 861 2.72 38.42 -10.09
N GLU A 862 2.44 39.45 -10.87
CA GLU A 862 3.15 40.74 -10.85
C GLU A 862 2.98 41.49 -9.51
N SER A 863 1.95 41.14 -8.77
CA SER A 863 1.58 41.82 -7.53
C SER A 863 2.19 41.22 -6.26
N ASP A 864 2.85 40.03 -6.35
CA ASP A 864 3.41 39.37 -5.16
C ASP A 864 4.68 38.56 -5.44
N MET A 865 5.86 39.18 -5.17
CA MET A 865 7.19 38.57 -5.29
C MET A 865 7.40 37.40 -4.32
N GLY A 866 6.76 37.43 -3.16
CA GLY A 866 6.82 36.34 -2.19
C GLY A 866 6.17 35.06 -2.71
N LEU A 867 5.08 35.20 -3.49
CA LEU A 867 4.43 34.08 -4.13
C LEU A 867 5.32 33.45 -5.21
N LEU A 868 5.99 34.24 -6.03
CA LEU A 868 6.95 33.73 -7.04
C LEU A 868 8.11 32.97 -6.39
N GLN A 869 8.66 33.47 -5.29
CA GLN A 869 9.72 32.76 -4.56
C GLN A 869 9.20 31.45 -3.99
N ALA A 870 8.02 31.44 -3.39
CA ALA A 870 7.44 30.22 -2.84
C ALA A 870 7.22 29.11 -3.91
N TYR A 871 6.93 29.52 -5.16
CA TYR A 871 6.83 28.54 -6.27
C TYR A 871 8.19 28.04 -6.74
N LEU A 872 9.22 28.88 -6.75
CA LEU A 872 10.59 28.44 -7.06
C LEU A 872 11.10 27.44 -5.99
N ASP A 873 10.94 27.78 -4.72
CA ASP A 873 11.29 26.90 -3.62
C ASP A 873 10.57 25.55 -3.70
N TRP A 874 9.27 25.57 -4.06
CA TRP A 874 8.49 24.37 -4.27
C TRP A 874 9.00 23.50 -5.45
N VAL A 875 9.42 24.10 -6.56
CA VAL A 875 10.00 23.38 -7.71
C VAL A 875 11.32 22.72 -7.33
N GLU A 876 12.18 23.41 -6.57
CA GLU A 876 13.44 22.83 -6.08
C GLU A 876 13.20 21.64 -5.12
N GLU A 877 12.17 21.74 -4.28
CA GLU A 877 11.79 20.67 -3.37
C GLU A 877 11.28 19.41 -4.13
N ILE A 878 10.53 19.60 -5.24
CA ILE A 878 10.09 18.50 -6.09
C ILE A 878 11.28 17.80 -6.74
N LYS A 879 12.29 18.55 -7.19
CA LYS A 879 13.50 17.98 -7.79
C LYS A 879 14.28 17.12 -6.80
N ALA A 880 14.26 17.48 -5.53
CA ALA A 880 14.98 16.77 -4.48
C ALA A 880 14.32 15.41 -4.10
N ASP A 881 13.04 15.19 -4.44
CA ASP A 881 12.29 13.98 -4.09
C ASP A 881 11.78 13.26 -5.36
N PRO A 882 12.39 12.13 -5.77
CA PRO A 882 11.97 11.38 -6.95
C PRO A 882 10.51 10.87 -6.91
N ASP A 883 10.01 10.56 -5.72
CA ASP A 883 8.63 10.09 -5.53
C ASP A 883 7.62 11.25 -5.71
N GLN A 884 8.01 12.48 -5.35
CA GLN A 884 7.22 13.70 -5.64
C GLN A 884 7.27 14.08 -7.12
N MET A 885 8.42 13.88 -7.76
CA MET A 885 8.57 14.13 -9.20
C MET A 885 7.54 13.38 -10.05
N ASP A 886 7.32 12.10 -9.76
CA ASP A 886 6.33 11.30 -10.50
C ASP A 886 4.88 11.73 -10.18
N ALA A 887 4.60 12.15 -8.95
CA ALA A 887 3.31 12.68 -8.55
C ALA A 887 2.96 13.98 -9.28
N VAL A 888 3.94 14.86 -9.41
CA VAL A 888 3.75 16.21 -9.97
C VAL A 888 3.77 16.21 -11.50
N LYS A 889 4.52 15.31 -12.14
CA LYS A 889 4.50 15.15 -13.62
C LYS A 889 3.11 14.82 -14.15
N ASN A 890 2.29 14.12 -13.36
CA ASN A 890 0.92 13.78 -13.71
C ASN A 890 -0.09 14.83 -13.26
N ALA A 891 0.32 15.83 -12.49
CA ALA A 891 -0.57 16.87 -12.03
C ALA A 891 -0.70 17.96 -13.11
N ASP A 892 -1.93 18.22 -13.53
CA ASP A 892 -2.27 19.37 -14.40
C ASP A 892 -1.82 20.72 -13.79
N ALA A 893 -1.50 20.75 -12.49
CA ALA A 893 -1.04 21.94 -11.78
C ALA A 893 0.21 22.57 -12.41
N LEU A 894 1.27 21.79 -12.68
CA LEU A 894 2.48 22.32 -13.34
C LEU A 894 2.20 22.83 -14.74
N ARG A 895 1.39 22.09 -15.51
CA ARG A 895 0.99 22.54 -16.86
C ARG A 895 0.15 23.81 -16.82
N CYS A 896 -0.74 23.94 -15.84
CA CYS A 896 -1.48 25.17 -15.61
C CYS A 896 -0.55 26.35 -15.28
N ILE A 897 0.45 26.17 -14.42
CA ILE A 897 1.45 27.21 -14.09
C ILE A 897 2.22 27.61 -15.33
N VAL A 898 2.75 26.66 -16.11
CA VAL A 898 3.48 26.97 -17.37
C VAL A 898 2.59 27.71 -18.35
N SER A 899 1.33 27.31 -18.52
CA SER A 899 0.39 27.99 -19.40
C SER A 899 0.15 29.43 -18.95
N VAL A 900 0.00 29.68 -17.67
CA VAL A 900 -0.15 31.03 -17.12
C VAL A 900 1.14 31.84 -17.29
N LEU A 901 2.30 31.27 -17.00
CA LEU A 901 3.59 31.94 -17.14
C LEU A 901 3.94 32.27 -18.61
N ARG A 902 3.48 31.45 -19.58
CA ARG A 902 3.63 31.74 -21.02
C ARG A 902 2.76 32.90 -21.51
N ASN A 903 1.62 33.13 -20.86
CA ASN A 903 0.66 34.16 -21.23
C ASN A 903 0.82 35.46 -20.42
N LEU A 904 1.78 35.56 -19.52
CA LEU A 904 2.11 36.77 -18.77
C LEU A 904 2.75 37.82 -19.71
N ASP A 905 2.26 39.04 -19.64
CA ASP A 905 2.89 40.19 -20.28
C ASP A 905 4.12 40.63 -19.47
N GLU A 906 5.27 40.00 -19.76
CA GLU A 906 6.54 40.26 -19.04
C GLU A 906 6.92 41.73 -19.06
N ALA A 907 6.43 42.53 -20.05
CA ALA A 907 6.75 43.95 -20.15
C ALA A 907 6.17 44.82 -19.02
N ARG A 908 5.19 44.30 -18.27
CA ARG A 908 4.56 45.00 -17.16
C ARG A 908 5.19 44.72 -15.80
N ALA A 909 5.98 43.67 -15.70
CA ALA A 909 6.62 43.24 -14.46
C ALA A 909 7.96 43.97 -14.24
N SER A 910 8.38 44.09 -12.96
CA SER A 910 9.72 44.60 -12.64
C SER A 910 10.81 43.69 -13.23
N PRO A 911 12.00 44.22 -13.54
CA PRO A 911 13.10 43.39 -14.08
C PRO A 911 13.44 42.17 -13.21
N GLU A 912 13.29 42.28 -11.92
CA GLU A 912 13.51 41.19 -10.95
C GLU A 912 12.40 40.14 -11.05
N ALA A 913 11.14 40.57 -11.14
CA ALA A 913 10.00 39.65 -11.33
C ALA A 913 10.09 38.93 -12.67
N GLN A 914 10.49 39.63 -13.75
CA GLN A 914 10.73 39.03 -15.07
C GLN A 914 11.79 37.92 -15.03
N ALA A 915 12.90 38.14 -14.31
CA ALA A 915 13.97 37.15 -14.15
C ALA A 915 13.44 35.89 -13.45
N ARG A 916 12.70 36.05 -12.34
CA ARG A 916 12.14 34.93 -11.58
C ARG A 916 11.02 34.20 -12.32
N ILE A 917 10.18 34.89 -13.08
CA ILE A 917 9.15 34.27 -13.94
C ILE A 917 9.81 33.39 -15.03
N ARG A 918 10.88 33.87 -15.67
CA ARG A 918 11.64 33.10 -16.65
C ARG A 918 12.34 31.88 -16.00
N GLU A 919 12.91 32.06 -14.83
CA GLU A 919 13.52 30.97 -14.06
C GLU A 919 12.48 29.90 -13.71
N LEU A 920 11.34 30.28 -13.14
CA LEU A 920 10.27 29.35 -12.79
C LEU A 920 9.73 28.60 -14.01
N ARG A 921 9.54 29.29 -15.15
CA ARG A 921 9.10 28.67 -16.41
C ARG A 921 10.09 27.63 -16.91
N ARG A 922 11.38 27.96 -16.93
CA ARG A 922 12.47 27.06 -17.33
C ARG A 922 12.49 25.80 -16.45
N GLU A 923 12.46 25.97 -15.13
CA GLU A 923 12.53 24.89 -14.17
C GLU A 923 11.34 23.92 -14.28
N ILE A 924 10.11 24.46 -14.43
CA ILE A 924 8.91 23.62 -14.60
C ILE A 924 8.91 22.93 -15.97
N SER A 925 9.31 23.60 -17.05
CA SER A 925 9.40 22.99 -18.37
C SER A 925 10.41 21.84 -18.39
N ALA A 926 11.55 22.01 -17.70
CA ALA A 926 12.54 20.94 -17.53
C ALA A 926 11.96 19.73 -16.77
N LEU A 927 11.17 19.96 -15.69
CA LEU A 927 10.49 18.89 -14.95
C LEU A 927 9.47 18.13 -15.81
N LEU A 928 8.72 18.84 -16.67
CA LEU A 928 7.73 18.24 -17.56
C LEU A 928 8.35 17.54 -18.78
N GLY A 929 9.67 17.73 -19.03
CA GLY A 929 10.34 17.24 -20.25
C GLY A 929 9.86 17.94 -21.53
N GLU A 930 9.27 19.13 -21.40
CA GLU A 930 8.82 19.97 -22.51
C GLU A 930 9.99 20.85 -22.97
N LYS A 931 10.15 21.02 -24.30
CA LYS A 931 11.06 22.05 -24.83
C LYS A 931 10.43 23.42 -24.59
N GLU A 932 11.25 24.39 -24.17
CA GLU A 932 10.84 25.79 -23.95
C GLU A 932 10.06 26.38 -25.12
#